data_72d55cb4d11998f6a43a184e08c70473
#
_entry.id   72d55cb4d11998f6a43a184e08c70473
#
_cell.length_a   1.000
_cell.length_b   1.000
_cell.length_c   1.000
_cell.angle_alpha   90.00
_cell.angle_beta   90.00
_cell.angle_gamma   90.00
#
_symmetry.space_group_name_H-M   'P 1'
#
loop_
_entity.id
_entity.type
_entity.pdbx_description
1 polymer ?
#
loop_
_entity_poly.entity_id
_entity_poly.type
_entity_poly.pdbx_seq_one_letter_code
_entity_poly.pdbx_strand_id
1 'polypeptide(L)'
;MKNLLVLFFLCAMLASWAAENLTVWKNNGNIKIVSAKHPTSVTIKFPAIPKKAKMRAILSFDSWLVDKRCIGWNHYLQLRLNQTRIREKMHSGEKRLLRRGKEMQTTIGNEPWWRGELLQVFFGPGPSGQFDKRVKNAQKERYRFALDVTDVINFIEIGADNRIESAQENTLLLTNNYLLHYVKRNGVSPQIDMYIGNLQVDLVPEAIVNSQRPAQELLVFPALSKKAAEIKLQNGKAIVSNSGDLMLSTNKEAFALQSDFSYPAKPEMKFNTLSAGKSSGVKLWKPVVSVKNNIVTVKAVSNQYTILRKILKWKSGLKIEDTIHNTSKEDIAVAIRYSLISRNLLTSKKYYLSGSTDVDLRDGIGANPTLLAIKGNASAGMMAYDDVFRNQAIAQHAGSAINFYNTHLGIPAGKSHTVVRLVHVIPSSNQFDYINLLRRELNRNNVTIPGPFKFGHRAWKEWPKTMRNAIVNGVPWIEYMNGSGKSRAEIKKMAKEELAAIHAKDPKMKLLATLEHNLVAVDTTKITGGKALPVRVGHDRHYGITLNKAQSKLLESNPNADSMIRDKKGNIIVENFFAKAPYIDLFVYAEVGNYRYKHIINLMDYLMDECGYNGIYMDQFAAGSSAWNRVDRKRFDKWDGFSVNMTDDGKIKDKCYDYTVKGAQARINITKHVLDKGGIFIANTQPCTEAEVLVPGIRFTEMENNNVTDALKSKDEPSDFLYQAHGQLSSTPSTLGIRPHIHSANRKEWGKLTNRAIIIALRHGLVYYNYNIGVDERYGGYGILDKMFPITPVELGKGFIIGKERILTAVSRTFVINKAPKAVYAYDDNGMPKKANYTVVKDGKGKFSINIKLNDWNETCAVIL
;
A
#
# COMPACT_ATOMS: atom_id res chain seq x y z
N MET A 1 -48.74 6.09 37.36
CA MET A 1 -47.32 6.41 37.33
C MET A 1 -46.51 5.56 36.34
N LYS A 2 -46.68 4.25 36.20
CA LYS A 2 -45.93 3.43 35.25
C LYS A 2 -46.19 3.81 33.78
N ASN A 3 -47.41 4.18 33.40
CA ASN A 3 -47.73 4.54 32.01
C ASN A 3 -47.22 5.95 31.61
N LEU A 4 -47.03 6.86 32.59
CA LEU A 4 -46.45 8.17 32.34
C LEU A 4 -44.91 8.08 32.10
N LEU A 5 -44.22 7.14 32.78
CA LEU A 5 -42.77 6.92 32.57
C LEU A 5 -42.49 6.29 31.21
N VAL A 6 -43.35 5.39 30.72
CA VAL A 6 -43.21 4.80 29.38
C VAL A 6 -43.46 5.84 28.29
N LEU A 7 -44.44 6.72 28.49
CA LEU A 7 -44.70 7.82 27.54
C LEU A 7 -43.54 8.84 27.52
N PHE A 8 -42.94 9.13 28.69
CA PHE A 8 -41.76 10.01 28.78
C PHE A 8 -40.52 9.38 28.14
N PHE A 9 -40.31 8.05 28.30
CA PHE A 9 -39.25 7.33 27.61
C PHE A 9 -39.49 7.22 26.09
N LEU A 10 -40.76 7.01 25.66
CA LEU A 10 -41.09 7.05 24.21
C LEU A 10 -40.98 8.46 23.65
N CYS A 11 -41.38 9.50 24.33
CA CYS A 11 -41.20 10.88 23.91
C CYS A 11 -39.71 11.29 23.93
N ALA A 12 -38.92 10.82 24.89
CA ALA A 12 -37.46 11.05 24.89
C ALA A 12 -36.76 10.26 23.79
N MET A 13 -37.18 9.04 23.47
CA MET A 13 -36.70 8.29 22.29
C MET A 13 -37.15 8.91 20.97
N LEU A 14 -38.39 9.44 20.89
CA LEU A 14 -38.88 10.14 19.70
C LEU A 14 -38.23 11.53 19.56
N ALA A 15 -37.94 12.23 20.67
CA ALA A 15 -37.18 13.48 20.64
C ALA A 15 -35.71 13.29 20.29
N SER A 16 -35.12 12.13 20.59
CA SER A 16 -33.74 11.79 20.12
C SER A 16 -33.69 11.42 18.61
N TRP A 17 -34.84 11.12 17.99
CA TRP A 17 -34.94 10.81 16.56
C TRP A 17 -35.19 12.06 15.68
N ALA A 18 -35.47 13.22 16.29
CA ALA A 18 -35.79 14.46 15.63
C ALA A 18 -34.64 15.49 15.60
N ALA A 19 -33.38 15.07 15.77
CA ALA A 19 -32.27 15.90 15.36
C ALA A 19 -32.15 15.78 13.84
N GLU A 20 -33.03 16.50 13.12
CA GLU A 20 -33.06 16.51 11.67
C GLU A 20 -31.71 17.00 11.10
N ASN A 21 -31.19 16.27 10.14
CA ASN A 21 -30.11 16.75 9.30
C ASN A 21 -30.57 18.04 8.63
N LEU A 22 -29.88 19.13 8.88
CA LEU A 22 -30.21 20.42 8.29
C LEU A 22 -29.42 20.60 7.00
N THR A 23 -30.09 20.51 5.86
CA THR A 23 -29.48 20.90 4.58
C THR A 23 -29.27 22.41 4.57
N VAL A 24 -28.00 22.83 4.62
CA VAL A 24 -27.61 24.26 4.63
C VAL A 24 -27.25 24.78 3.26
N TRP A 25 -26.94 23.90 2.33
CA TRP A 25 -26.71 24.26 0.94
C TRP A 25 -26.99 23.07 0.00
N LYS A 26 -27.53 23.34 -1.17
CA LYS A 26 -27.82 22.34 -2.21
C LYS A 26 -27.61 22.91 -3.59
N ASN A 27 -26.98 22.17 -4.48
CA ASN A 27 -26.90 22.50 -5.89
C ASN A 27 -28.14 22.01 -6.64
N ASN A 28 -28.81 22.90 -7.37
CA ASN A 28 -30.07 22.61 -8.08
C ASN A 28 -29.84 22.04 -9.47
N GLY A 29 -29.09 21.01 -9.61
CA GLY A 29 -28.90 20.36 -10.92
C GLY A 29 -27.81 19.31 -10.92
N ASN A 30 -27.71 18.62 -12.06
CA ASN A 30 -26.63 17.67 -12.29
C ASN A 30 -25.44 18.40 -12.92
N ILE A 31 -24.25 18.11 -12.40
CA ILE A 31 -23.00 18.64 -12.90
C ILE A 31 -22.40 17.60 -13.82
N LYS A 32 -22.11 17.98 -15.05
CA LYS A 32 -21.45 17.14 -16.04
C LYS A 32 -19.96 17.47 -16.07
N ILE A 33 -19.11 16.49 -15.81
CA ILE A 33 -17.66 16.61 -15.94
C ILE A 33 -17.24 15.80 -17.16
N VAL A 34 -16.96 16.50 -18.26
CA VAL A 34 -16.62 15.86 -19.54
C VAL A 34 -15.17 15.37 -19.48
N SER A 35 -14.96 14.12 -19.84
CA SER A 35 -13.62 13.60 -20.06
C SER A 35 -13.17 13.94 -21.49
N ALA A 36 -12.59 15.12 -21.65
CA ALA A 36 -11.88 15.49 -22.88
C ALA A 36 -10.45 14.91 -22.88
N LYS A 37 -9.63 15.32 -23.84
CA LYS A 37 -8.20 14.90 -23.95
C LYS A 37 -7.33 15.17 -22.71
N HIS A 38 -7.81 15.90 -21.72
CA HIS A 38 -7.15 16.25 -20.47
C HIS A 38 -8.12 16.20 -19.29
N PRO A 39 -7.65 16.09 -18.04
CA PRO A 39 -8.51 16.18 -16.86
C PRO A 39 -9.34 17.43 -16.94
N THR A 40 -10.66 17.29 -16.87
CA THR A 40 -11.58 18.43 -16.89
C THR A 40 -12.03 18.72 -15.48
N SER A 41 -12.02 19.97 -15.11
CA SER A 41 -12.43 20.42 -13.78
C SER A 41 -13.68 21.30 -13.89
N VAL A 42 -14.53 21.19 -12.89
CA VAL A 42 -15.68 22.07 -12.67
C VAL A 42 -15.54 22.71 -11.31
N THR A 43 -15.65 24.03 -11.28
CA THR A 43 -15.62 24.81 -10.04
C THR A 43 -17.04 25.20 -9.64
N ILE A 44 -17.39 24.95 -8.40
CA ILE A 44 -18.67 25.31 -7.80
C ILE A 44 -18.41 26.23 -6.64
N LYS A 45 -19.09 27.37 -6.61
CA LYS A 45 -19.03 28.33 -5.53
C LYS A 45 -20.33 28.29 -4.74
N PHE A 46 -20.24 28.38 -3.43
CA PHE A 46 -21.39 28.47 -2.55
C PHE A 46 -21.05 29.28 -1.30
N PRO A 47 -22.05 29.93 -0.66
CA PRO A 47 -21.79 30.81 0.47
C PRO A 47 -21.18 30.04 1.67
N ALA A 48 -20.57 30.80 2.57
CA ALA A 48 -20.22 30.30 3.89
C ALA A 48 -21.46 29.71 4.57
N ILE A 49 -21.29 28.62 5.29
CA ILE A 49 -22.41 27.96 5.97
C ILE A 49 -22.52 28.36 7.44
N PRO A 50 -23.71 28.33 8.06
CA PRO A 50 -23.85 28.64 9.47
C PRO A 50 -23.12 27.60 10.32
N LYS A 51 -22.33 28.05 11.30
CA LYS A 51 -21.71 27.19 12.29
C LYS A 51 -22.69 26.89 13.40
N LYS A 52 -22.93 25.60 13.69
CA LYS A 52 -23.73 25.17 14.81
C LYS A 52 -22.92 24.29 15.75
N ALA A 53 -23.02 24.53 17.05
CA ALA A 53 -22.32 23.74 18.05
C ALA A 53 -22.77 22.26 17.98
N LYS A 54 -21.83 21.34 18.15
CA LYS A 54 -22.05 19.88 18.11
C LYS A 54 -22.65 19.36 16.79
N MET A 55 -22.43 20.09 15.67
CA MET A 55 -22.80 19.66 14.32
C MET A 55 -21.54 19.51 13.46
N ARG A 56 -21.57 18.56 12.54
CA ARG A 56 -20.54 18.32 11.53
C ARG A 56 -21.07 18.69 10.16
N ALA A 57 -20.25 19.28 9.32
CA ALA A 57 -20.61 19.59 7.93
C ALA A 57 -20.30 18.40 7.03
N ILE A 58 -21.33 17.82 6.43
CA ILE A 58 -21.23 16.65 5.55
C ILE A 58 -21.54 17.05 4.12
N LEU A 59 -20.52 17.00 3.25
CA LEU A 59 -20.66 17.15 1.81
C LEU A 59 -21.13 15.83 1.22
N SER A 60 -22.29 15.80 0.61
CA SER A 60 -22.82 14.59 0.00
C SER A 60 -23.20 14.79 -1.45
N PHE A 61 -23.03 13.74 -2.26
CA PHE A 61 -23.37 13.74 -3.69
C PHE A 61 -23.58 12.34 -4.22
N ASP A 62 -24.30 12.26 -5.34
CA ASP A 62 -24.40 11.05 -6.16
C ASP A 62 -23.44 11.16 -7.33
N SER A 63 -22.81 10.08 -7.75
CA SER A 63 -22.02 10.02 -8.97
C SER A 63 -22.45 8.89 -9.87
N TRP A 64 -22.37 9.09 -11.18
CA TRP A 64 -22.59 8.07 -12.19
C TRP A 64 -21.85 8.40 -13.48
N LEU A 65 -21.63 7.38 -14.30
CA LEU A 65 -21.00 7.50 -15.60
C LEU A 65 -22.02 7.24 -16.69
N VAL A 66 -21.91 7.95 -17.80
CA VAL A 66 -22.72 7.71 -19.00
C VAL A 66 -21.78 7.41 -20.15
N ASP A 67 -21.57 6.11 -20.41
CA ASP A 67 -20.94 5.64 -21.64
C ASP A 67 -21.48 4.27 -22.01
N LYS A 68 -21.83 4.11 -23.29
CA LYS A 68 -22.25 2.82 -23.86
C LYS A 68 -21.13 1.79 -23.94
N ARG A 69 -19.89 2.25 -23.79
CA ARG A 69 -18.66 1.45 -23.92
C ARG A 69 -17.95 1.29 -22.60
N CYS A 70 -18.64 1.64 -21.49
CA CYS A 70 -18.04 1.64 -20.14
C CYS A 70 -16.97 0.58 -20.00
N ILE A 71 -15.79 1.05 -20.06
CA ILE A 71 -14.60 0.25 -20.09
C ILE A 71 -14.04 0.33 -18.69
N GLY A 72 -13.96 -0.77 -18.02
CA GLY A 72 -13.65 -1.06 -16.64
C GLY A 72 -12.44 -0.43 -15.99
N TRP A 73 -12.13 0.77 -16.35
CA TRP A 73 -11.25 1.59 -15.53
C TRP A 73 -12.07 2.40 -14.57
N ASN A 74 -11.68 2.24 -13.33
CA ASN A 74 -12.22 3.01 -12.26
C ASN A 74 -12.01 4.48 -12.55
N HIS A 75 -13.12 5.22 -12.66
CA HIS A 75 -13.06 6.65 -12.77
C HIS A 75 -12.78 7.23 -11.41
N TYR A 76 -11.83 8.15 -11.37
CA TYR A 76 -11.41 8.81 -10.16
C TYR A 76 -11.86 10.26 -10.18
N LEU A 77 -12.47 10.68 -9.09
CA LEU A 77 -12.82 12.04 -8.80
C LEU A 77 -11.81 12.61 -7.80
N GLN A 78 -11.18 13.70 -8.14
CA GLN A 78 -10.42 14.50 -7.21
C GLN A 78 -11.28 15.66 -6.74
N LEU A 79 -11.35 15.85 -5.42
CA LEU A 79 -12.11 16.92 -4.80
C LEU A 79 -11.18 17.86 -4.06
N ARG A 80 -11.38 19.17 -4.26
CA ARG A 80 -10.75 20.22 -3.45
C ARG A 80 -11.83 21.13 -2.92
N LEU A 81 -11.84 21.38 -1.63
CA LEU A 81 -12.67 22.37 -0.99
C LEU A 81 -11.78 23.45 -0.39
N ASN A 82 -12.01 24.70 -0.78
CA ASN A 82 -11.22 25.85 -0.33
C ASN A 82 -9.70 25.61 -0.49
N GLN A 83 -9.27 25.14 -1.68
CA GLN A 83 -7.92 24.74 -2.04
C GLN A 83 -7.38 23.51 -1.30
N THR A 84 -8.04 23.04 -0.25
CA THR A 84 -7.67 21.83 0.47
C THR A 84 -8.16 20.59 -0.26
N ARG A 85 -7.28 19.66 -0.52
CA ARG A 85 -7.62 18.36 -1.12
C ARG A 85 -8.36 17.50 -0.11
N ILE A 86 -9.52 16.98 -0.52
CA ILE A 86 -10.27 16.02 0.27
C ILE A 86 -9.62 14.65 0.04
N ARG A 87 -9.21 14.01 1.12
CA ARG A 87 -8.49 12.74 1.13
C ARG A 87 -9.24 11.69 1.92
N GLU A 88 -8.78 10.44 1.86
CA GLU A 88 -9.32 9.30 2.61
C GLU A 88 -9.57 9.61 4.10
N LYS A 89 -8.67 10.31 4.76
CA LYS A 89 -8.79 10.67 6.18
C LYS A 89 -9.91 11.66 6.50
N MET A 90 -10.42 12.36 5.49
CA MET A 90 -11.56 13.29 5.64
C MET A 90 -12.91 12.59 5.45
N HIS A 91 -12.85 11.32 5.26
CA HIS A 91 -14.01 10.49 5.15
C HIS A 91 -14.75 10.43 6.49
N SER A 92 -16.07 10.48 6.49
CA SER A 92 -16.88 10.45 7.72
C SER A 92 -16.77 9.15 8.53
N GLY A 93 -15.99 8.20 8.05
CA GLY A 93 -15.63 6.97 8.77
C GLY A 93 -16.69 5.88 8.71
N GLU A 94 -17.86 6.10 8.13
CA GLU A 94 -18.85 5.05 8.04
C GLU A 94 -19.43 4.75 6.67
N LYS A 95 -19.48 3.45 6.42
CA LYS A 95 -20.05 2.83 5.21
C LYS A 95 -21.48 3.27 4.93
N ARG A 96 -22.27 3.53 5.97
CA ARG A 96 -23.69 3.90 5.83
C ARG A 96 -23.94 5.33 5.41
N LEU A 97 -23.12 6.28 5.85
CA LEU A 97 -23.19 7.66 5.37
C LEU A 97 -22.71 7.80 3.93
N LEU A 98 -21.90 6.87 3.44
CA LEU A 98 -21.29 6.89 2.14
C LEU A 98 -22.10 6.20 1.07
N ARG A 99 -23.12 5.42 1.44
CA ARG A 99 -23.94 4.64 0.52
C ARG A 99 -25.40 4.77 0.79
N ARG A 100 -26.10 5.45 -0.07
CA ARG A 100 -27.54 5.30 -0.25
C ARG A 100 -27.76 4.58 -1.59
N GLY A 101 -28.19 3.34 -1.55
CA GLY A 101 -28.48 2.55 -2.75
C GLY A 101 -28.22 1.07 -2.51
N LYS A 102 -28.66 0.24 -3.43
CA LYS A 102 -28.49 -1.21 -3.35
C LYS A 102 -27.03 -1.57 -3.14
N GLU A 103 -26.77 -2.51 -2.24
CA GLU A 103 -25.49 -3.14 -2.05
C GLU A 103 -24.90 -3.54 -3.38
N MET A 104 -23.76 -2.95 -3.71
CA MET A 104 -22.99 -3.43 -4.83
C MET A 104 -22.16 -4.62 -4.37
N GLN A 105 -22.46 -5.77 -4.90
CA GLN A 105 -21.55 -6.90 -4.89
C GLN A 105 -20.38 -6.57 -5.82
N THR A 106 -19.40 -5.86 -5.30
CA THR A 106 -18.13 -5.68 -5.98
C THR A 106 -17.17 -6.76 -5.52
N THR A 107 -16.39 -7.27 -6.42
CA THR A 107 -15.27 -8.17 -6.11
C THR A 107 -14.17 -7.53 -5.28
N ILE A 108 -14.19 -6.23 -5.18
CA ILE A 108 -13.21 -5.42 -4.44
C ILE A 108 -13.94 -4.76 -3.29
N GLY A 109 -14.23 -5.48 -2.24
CA GLY A 109 -14.83 -4.96 -1.02
C GLY A 109 -15.90 -3.88 -1.18
N ASN A 110 -16.80 -3.79 -0.24
CA ASN A 110 -17.95 -2.89 -0.30
C ASN A 110 -17.66 -1.40 -0.01
N GLU A 111 -16.44 -0.92 -0.12
CA GLU A 111 -16.06 0.42 0.30
C GLU A 111 -15.71 1.36 -0.85
N PRO A 112 -16.01 2.67 -0.73
CA PRO A 112 -15.44 3.65 -1.63
C PRO A 112 -13.93 3.55 -1.52
N TRP A 113 -13.30 3.32 -2.67
CA TRP A 113 -11.87 3.13 -2.69
C TRP A 113 -11.18 4.45 -2.97
N TRP A 114 -10.33 4.81 -2.03
CA TRP A 114 -9.43 5.93 -2.18
C TRP A 114 -8.06 5.43 -2.66
N ARG A 115 -7.52 6.10 -3.63
CA ARG A 115 -6.14 5.96 -4.02
C ARG A 115 -5.43 7.28 -3.73
N GLY A 116 -4.95 7.42 -2.49
CA GLY A 116 -4.45 8.67 -1.98
C GLY A 116 -5.55 9.73 -1.90
N GLU A 117 -5.50 10.72 -2.77
CA GLU A 117 -6.49 11.81 -2.85
C GLU A 117 -7.57 11.59 -3.93
N LEU A 118 -7.55 10.46 -4.59
CA LEU A 118 -8.51 10.11 -5.63
C LEU A 118 -9.60 9.22 -5.08
N LEU A 119 -10.82 9.71 -5.12
CA LEU A 119 -12.01 8.92 -4.84
C LEU A 119 -12.41 8.13 -6.08
N GLN A 120 -12.45 6.82 -5.97
CA GLN A 120 -13.02 5.99 -7.01
C GLN A 120 -14.55 6.10 -6.98
N VAL A 121 -15.11 6.76 -7.97
CA VAL A 121 -16.54 7.07 -8.05
C VAL A 121 -17.34 6.06 -8.86
N PHE A 122 -16.66 5.11 -9.46
CA PHE A 122 -17.28 4.00 -10.19
C PHE A 122 -16.51 2.72 -9.90
N PHE A 123 -17.23 1.71 -9.49
CA PHE A 123 -16.70 0.37 -9.29
C PHE A 123 -17.08 -0.45 -10.50
N GLY A 124 -16.09 -0.96 -11.21
CA GLY A 124 -16.32 -1.85 -12.34
C GLY A 124 -17.25 -3.01 -11.98
N PRO A 125 -17.79 -3.73 -12.95
CA PRO A 125 -18.70 -4.84 -12.71
C PRO A 125 -18.02 -5.89 -11.86
N GLY A 126 -18.79 -6.51 -11.02
CA GLY A 126 -18.39 -7.74 -10.38
C GLY A 126 -18.11 -8.86 -11.41
N PRO A 127 -17.53 -9.99 -10.95
CA PRO A 127 -17.06 -11.09 -11.81
C PRO A 127 -18.12 -11.74 -12.70
N SER A 128 -19.37 -11.32 -12.60
CA SER A 128 -20.51 -11.96 -13.29
C SER A 128 -20.88 -11.34 -14.65
N GLY A 129 -20.09 -10.41 -15.19
CA GLY A 129 -20.43 -9.79 -16.49
C GLY A 129 -21.70 -8.93 -16.46
N GLN A 130 -22.16 -8.52 -15.28
CA GLN A 130 -23.37 -7.69 -15.13
C GLN A 130 -23.20 -6.26 -15.64
N PHE A 131 -22.06 -5.94 -16.18
CA PHE A 131 -21.69 -4.62 -16.65
C PHE A 131 -22.64 -4.06 -17.70
N ASP A 132 -23.05 -4.88 -18.67
CA ASP A 132 -23.96 -4.43 -19.74
C ASP A 132 -25.31 -3.97 -19.23
N LYS A 133 -25.82 -4.62 -18.19
CA LYS A 133 -27.08 -4.20 -17.55
C LYS A 133 -26.92 -2.88 -16.81
N ARG A 134 -25.74 -2.63 -16.23
CA ARG A 134 -25.44 -1.39 -15.50
C ARG A 134 -25.24 -0.21 -16.43
N VAL A 135 -24.54 -0.41 -17.54
CA VAL A 135 -24.35 0.63 -18.55
C VAL A 135 -25.65 1.02 -19.20
N LYS A 136 -26.51 0.05 -19.56
CA LYS A 136 -27.86 0.31 -20.09
C LYS A 136 -28.74 1.06 -19.09
N ASN A 137 -28.46 0.93 -17.79
CA ASN A 137 -29.18 1.58 -16.70
C ASN A 137 -28.32 2.55 -15.90
N ALA A 138 -27.22 3.08 -16.45
CA ALA A 138 -26.24 3.91 -15.73
C ALA A 138 -26.87 5.11 -15.01
N GLN A 139 -27.96 5.66 -15.52
CA GLN A 139 -28.75 6.70 -14.85
C GLN A 139 -29.50 6.19 -13.61
N LYS A 140 -29.72 4.88 -13.49
CA LYS A 140 -30.41 4.25 -12.35
C LYS A 140 -29.44 3.82 -11.26
N GLU A 141 -28.17 3.57 -11.58
CA GLU A 141 -27.16 3.14 -10.62
C GLU A 141 -26.25 4.31 -10.24
N ARG A 142 -26.69 5.06 -9.24
CA ARG A 142 -25.97 6.17 -8.68
C ARG A 142 -25.25 5.73 -7.40
N TYR A 143 -24.03 6.19 -7.26
CA TYR A 143 -23.24 5.99 -6.04
C TYR A 143 -23.36 7.21 -5.16
N ARG A 144 -23.84 7.04 -3.93
CA ARG A 144 -23.93 8.11 -2.95
C ARG A 144 -22.65 8.16 -2.12
N PHE A 145 -22.07 9.34 -2.07
CA PHE A 145 -20.93 9.65 -1.20
C PHE A 145 -21.33 10.69 -0.19
N ALA A 146 -20.75 10.59 1.01
CA ALA A 146 -20.88 11.57 2.08
C ALA A 146 -19.53 11.73 2.77
N LEU A 147 -19.01 12.94 2.81
CA LEU A 147 -17.67 13.27 3.27
C LEU A 147 -17.77 14.31 4.38
N ASP A 148 -17.14 14.06 5.52
CA ASP A 148 -17.02 15.04 6.59
C ASP A 148 -16.01 16.11 6.19
N VAL A 149 -16.50 17.31 5.93
CA VAL A 149 -15.70 18.46 5.46
C VAL A 149 -15.61 19.58 6.50
N THR A 150 -16.00 19.30 7.73
CA THR A 150 -16.06 20.28 8.82
C THR A 150 -14.77 21.07 9.00
N ASP A 151 -13.61 20.40 8.84
CA ASP A 151 -12.31 21.01 9.11
C ASP A 151 -11.77 21.85 7.92
N VAL A 152 -12.49 21.87 6.79
CA VAL A 152 -12.03 22.55 5.54
C VAL A 152 -13.08 23.45 4.90
N ILE A 153 -14.32 23.41 5.37
CA ILE A 153 -15.39 24.27 4.88
C ILE A 153 -15.38 25.64 5.60
N ASN A 154 -15.68 26.70 4.87
CA ASN A 154 -15.80 28.02 5.48
C ASN A 154 -17.15 28.18 6.15
N PHE A 155 -17.13 28.51 7.43
CA PHE A 155 -18.28 28.85 8.22
C PHE A 155 -18.47 30.39 8.29
N ILE A 156 -19.68 30.80 8.55
CA ILE A 156 -19.95 32.18 8.96
C ILE A 156 -19.37 32.37 10.37
N GLU A 157 -18.44 33.27 10.52
CA GLU A 157 -17.87 33.67 11.80
C GLU A 157 -18.63 34.85 12.37
N ILE A 158 -19.13 34.67 13.59
CA ILE A 158 -19.87 35.69 14.32
C ILE A 158 -19.02 36.14 15.52
N GLY A 159 -18.72 37.42 15.58
CA GLY A 159 -17.97 38.01 16.67
C GLY A 159 -18.74 38.06 18.01
N ALA A 160 -18.04 38.42 19.05
CA ALA A 160 -18.61 38.55 20.40
C ALA A 160 -19.77 39.58 20.50
N ASP A 161 -19.83 40.53 19.55
CA ASP A 161 -20.88 41.53 19.43
C ASP A 161 -22.07 41.12 18.54
N ASN A 162 -22.17 39.84 18.18
CA ASN A 162 -23.13 39.24 17.25
C ASN A 162 -23.07 39.76 15.80
N ARG A 163 -22.01 40.46 15.41
CA ARG A 163 -21.78 40.82 14.02
C ARG A 163 -21.05 39.76 13.26
N ILE A 164 -21.31 39.66 11.95
CA ILE A 164 -20.57 38.75 11.05
C ILE A 164 -19.17 39.32 10.87
N GLU A 165 -18.16 38.59 11.40
CA GLU A 165 -16.74 38.93 11.23
C GLU A 165 -16.21 38.40 9.91
N SER A 166 -16.64 37.21 9.49
CA SER A 166 -16.21 36.59 8.24
C SER A 166 -17.33 35.73 7.65
N ALA A 167 -17.52 35.81 6.33
CA ALA A 167 -18.43 34.96 5.56
C ALA A 167 -17.80 34.60 4.21
N GLN A 168 -16.59 34.07 4.23
CA GLN A 168 -15.85 33.73 3.02
C GLN A 168 -16.55 32.64 2.22
N GLU A 169 -16.78 32.85 0.94
CA GLU A 169 -17.38 31.90 0.00
C GLU A 169 -16.57 30.59 -0.05
N ASN A 170 -17.30 29.51 -0.14
CA ASN A 170 -16.70 28.17 -0.35
C ASN A 170 -16.50 27.91 -1.85
N THR A 171 -15.36 27.31 -2.19
CA THR A 171 -15.04 26.91 -3.56
C THR A 171 -14.76 25.41 -3.60
N LEU A 172 -15.63 24.66 -4.29
CA LEU A 172 -15.46 23.22 -4.52
C LEU A 172 -14.98 22.99 -5.96
N LEU A 173 -13.79 22.41 -6.10
CA LEU A 173 -13.24 21.99 -7.39
C LEU A 173 -13.39 20.48 -7.54
N LEU A 174 -14.09 20.05 -8.56
CA LEU A 174 -14.29 18.66 -8.96
C LEU A 174 -13.46 18.39 -10.21
N THR A 175 -12.51 17.47 -10.15
CA THR A 175 -11.65 17.11 -11.29
C THR A 175 -11.82 15.64 -11.63
N ASN A 176 -12.16 15.35 -12.88
CA ASN A 176 -12.14 13.99 -13.39
C ASN A 176 -10.70 13.63 -13.76
N ASN A 177 -10.10 12.76 -12.95
CA ASN A 177 -8.72 12.27 -13.12
C ASN A 177 -8.67 10.92 -13.85
N TYR A 178 -9.40 10.82 -14.94
CA TYR A 178 -9.30 9.63 -15.77
C TYR A 178 -7.92 9.54 -16.42
N LEU A 179 -7.26 8.41 -16.19
CA LEU A 179 -5.98 8.11 -16.82
C LEU A 179 -6.20 7.79 -18.31
N LEU A 180 -6.14 8.80 -19.16
CA LEU A 180 -6.19 8.73 -20.63
C LEU A 180 -5.24 7.73 -21.29
N HIS A 181 -4.41 7.13 -20.50
CA HIS A 181 -3.30 6.28 -20.86
C HIS A 181 -3.67 5.09 -21.77
N TYR A 182 -4.85 4.54 -21.58
CA TYR A 182 -5.32 3.35 -22.31
C TYR A 182 -6.04 3.68 -23.62
N VAL A 183 -6.56 4.87 -23.73
CA VAL A 183 -7.36 5.29 -24.87
C VAL A 183 -6.53 5.46 -26.13
N LYS A 184 -5.32 5.99 -25.99
CA LYS A 184 -4.41 6.18 -27.14
C LYS A 184 -3.95 4.88 -27.82
N ARG A 185 -3.92 3.77 -27.10
CA ARG A 185 -3.45 2.49 -27.66
C ARG A 185 -4.41 1.84 -28.64
N ASN A 186 -5.70 2.14 -28.55
CA ASN A 186 -6.76 1.44 -29.29
C ASN A 186 -7.53 2.33 -30.28
N GLY A 187 -7.08 3.55 -30.55
CA GLY A 187 -7.70 4.44 -31.53
C GLY A 187 -9.08 5.00 -31.14
N VAL A 188 -9.57 4.69 -29.94
CA VAL A 188 -10.86 5.13 -29.44
C VAL A 188 -10.64 6.13 -28.32
N SER A 189 -11.09 7.35 -28.50
CA SER A 189 -11.19 8.35 -27.43
C SER A 189 -12.56 8.19 -26.79
N PRO A 190 -12.71 7.52 -25.65
CA PRO A 190 -13.97 7.53 -24.95
C PRO A 190 -14.14 8.87 -24.28
N GLN A 191 -15.08 9.63 -24.73
CA GLN A 191 -15.62 10.71 -23.93
C GLN A 191 -16.51 10.05 -22.87
N ILE A 192 -15.96 9.81 -21.68
CA ILE A 192 -16.74 9.29 -20.58
C ILE A 192 -17.16 10.48 -19.74
N ASP A 193 -18.44 10.81 -19.82
CA ASP A 193 -19.01 11.85 -19.01
C ASP A 193 -19.29 11.33 -17.61
N MET A 194 -18.70 11.99 -16.62
CA MET A 194 -19.00 11.78 -15.20
C MET A 194 -20.06 12.80 -14.79
N TYR A 195 -21.07 12.33 -14.11
CA TYR A 195 -22.12 13.17 -13.57
C TYR A 195 -22.09 13.16 -12.06
N ILE A 196 -22.27 14.33 -11.47
CA ILE A 196 -22.46 14.54 -10.04
C ILE A 196 -23.85 15.14 -9.86
N GLY A 197 -24.68 14.52 -9.07
CA GLY A 197 -26.03 14.98 -8.75
C GLY A 197 -26.28 15.00 -7.26
N ASN A 198 -27.39 15.62 -6.84
CA ASN A 198 -27.76 15.74 -5.44
C ASN A 198 -26.60 16.22 -4.55
N LEU A 199 -25.78 17.12 -5.09
CA LEU A 199 -24.66 17.71 -4.36
C LEU A 199 -25.21 18.69 -3.32
N GLN A 200 -24.90 18.45 -2.06
CA GLN A 200 -25.38 19.26 -0.93
C GLN A 200 -24.44 19.23 0.26
N VAL A 201 -24.58 20.20 1.14
CA VAL A 201 -23.93 20.24 2.45
C VAL A 201 -25.02 20.16 3.52
N ASP A 202 -24.92 19.20 4.37
CA ASP A 202 -25.81 18.99 5.52
C ASP A 202 -25.04 19.24 6.81
N LEU A 203 -25.66 19.91 7.77
CA LEU A 203 -25.22 19.87 9.16
C LEU A 203 -25.87 18.66 9.83
N VAL A 204 -25.02 17.75 10.30
CA VAL A 204 -25.42 16.50 10.92
C VAL A 204 -24.96 16.51 12.39
N PRO A 205 -25.78 16.14 13.36
CA PRO A 205 -25.35 16.04 14.75
C PRO A 205 -24.08 15.20 14.90
N GLU A 206 -23.11 15.74 15.63
CA GLU A 206 -21.83 15.07 15.85
C GLU A 206 -22.01 13.68 16.48
N ALA A 207 -23.02 13.53 17.35
CA ALA A 207 -23.37 12.24 17.92
C ALA A 207 -23.78 11.21 16.87
N ILE A 208 -24.52 11.63 15.82
CA ILE A 208 -24.93 10.75 14.71
C ILE A 208 -23.70 10.37 13.87
N VAL A 209 -22.85 11.34 13.52
CA VAL A 209 -21.62 11.09 12.78
C VAL A 209 -20.71 10.16 13.58
N ASN A 210 -20.58 10.38 14.88
CA ASN A 210 -19.77 9.55 15.76
C ASN A 210 -20.36 8.15 16.01
N SER A 211 -21.70 8.01 16.06
CA SER A 211 -22.35 6.70 16.19
C SER A 211 -22.22 5.84 14.95
N GLN A 212 -22.01 6.46 13.83
CA GLN A 212 -21.82 5.79 12.54
C GLN A 212 -20.36 5.51 12.24
N ARG A 213 -19.44 6.14 12.94
CA ARG A 213 -18.04 5.69 12.99
C ARG A 213 -18.02 4.40 13.79
N PRO A 214 -17.29 3.35 13.34
CA PRO A 214 -17.14 2.17 14.18
C PRO A 214 -16.75 2.66 15.57
N ALA A 215 -17.47 2.22 16.58
CA ALA A 215 -17.25 2.67 17.97
C ALA A 215 -15.75 2.58 18.23
N GLN A 216 -15.07 3.72 18.12
CA GLN A 216 -13.68 3.80 18.51
C GLN A 216 -13.71 3.59 20.01
N GLU A 217 -13.54 2.33 20.43
CA GLU A 217 -13.21 2.07 21.82
C GLU A 217 -12.07 3.01 22.15
N LEU A 218 -12.35 4.03 22.95
CA LEU A 218 -11.31 4.89 23.50
C LEU A 218 -10.39 3.98 24.30
N LEU A 219 -9.29 3.55 23.66
CA LEU A 219 -8.29 2.76 24.33
C LEU A 219 -7.65 3.67 25.37
N VAL A 220 -8.10 3.52 26.60
CA VAL A 220 -7.62 4.31 27.73
C VAL A 220 -6.19 3.90 28.02
N PHE A 221 -5.30 4.87 28.18
CA PHE A 221 -3.93 4.60 28.63
C PHE A 221 -4.03 3.88 29.99
N PRO A 222 -3.60 2.61 30.12
CA PRO A 222 -3.85 1.82 31.31
C PRO A 222 -3.13 2.40 32.53
N ALA A 223 -3.83 2.44 33.66
CA ALA A 223 -3.14 2.58 34.95
C ALA A 223 -2.44 1.24 35.23
N LEU A 224 -1.11 1.26 35.35
CA LEU A 224 -0.37 0.03 35.64
C LEU A 224 -0.76 -0.51 37.02
N SER A 225 -1.19 -1.78 37.04
CA SER A 225 -1.27 -2.56 38.27
C SER A 225 0.17 -2.81 38.80
N LYS A 226 0.29 -3.47 39.97
CA LYS A 226 1.61 -3.78 40.58
C LYS A 226 2.58 -4.39 39.54
N LYS A 227 3.80 -3.85 39.51
CA LYS A 227 4.88 -4.31 38.61
C LYS A 227 5.25 -5.76 38.90
N ALA A 228 5.25 -6.59 37.88
CA ALA A 228 5.77 -7.97 37.91
C ALA A 228 7.21 -8.05 37.41
N ALA A 229 7.55 -7.29 36.36
CA ALA A 229 8.88 -7.30 35.79
C ALA A 229 9.26 -5.96 35.17
N GLU A 230 10.58 -5.71 35.10
CA GLU A 230 11.16 -4.61 34.37
C GLU A 230 12.28 -5.14 33.48
N ILE A 231 12.27 -4.78 32.20
CA ILE A 231 13.26 -5.17 31.20
C ILE A 231 13.96 -3.88 30.75
N LYS A 232 15.26 -3.79 31.00
CA LYS A 232 16.10 -2.66 30.52
C LYS A 232 16.31 -2.81 29.01
N LEU A 233 15.99 -1.75 28.25
CA LEU A 233 16.23 -1.60 26.84
C LEU A 233 17.39 -0.63 26.60
N GLN A 234 17.89 -0.56 25.38
CA GLN A 234 18.97 0.37 25.03
C GLN A 234 18.56 1.83 25.26
N ASN A 235 17.33 2.19 24.89
CA ASN A 235 16.83 3.57 24.91
C ASN A 235 15.73 3.80 25.95
N GLY A 236 15.59 2.94 26.93
CA GLY A 236 14.55 3.03 27.94
C GLY A 236 14.28 1.73 28.65
N LYS A 237 13.03 1.49 29.01
CA LYS A 237 12.62 0.26 29.70
C LYS A 237 11.23 -0.19 29.29
N ALA A 238 10.97 -1.46 29.52
CA ALA A 238 9.64 -2.06 29.45
C ALA A 238 9.21 -2.54 30.83
N ILE A 239 7.97 -2.25 31.23
CA ILE A 239 7.38 -2.68 32.51
C ILE A 239 6.22 -3.59 32.18
N VAL A 240 6.22 -4.79 32.77
CA VAL A 240 5.11 -5.74 32.70
C VAL A 240 4.43 -5.76 34.06
N SER A 241 3.12 -5.57 34.09
CA SER A 241 2.31 -5.63 35.32
C SER A 241 1.94 -7.06 35.68
N ASN A 242 1.45 -7.28 36.92
CA ASN A 242 0.91 -8.58 37.36
C ASN A 242 -0.30 -9.04 36.53
N SER A 243 -0.97 -8.17 35.83
CA SER A 243 -2.11 -8.47 34.94
C SER A 243 -1.70 -8.63 33.47
N GLY A 244 -0.39 -8.54 33.14
CA GLY A 244 0.10 -8.74 31.78
C GLY A 244 0.11 -7.48 30.91
N ASP A 245 -0.20 -6.31 31.49
CA ASP A 245 -0.04 -5.03 30.78
C ASP A 245 1.42 -4.80 30.45
N LEU A 246 1.67 -4.20 29.31
CA LEU A 246 3.01 -3.84 28.87
C LEU A 246 3.10 -2.34 28.62
N MET A 247 4.01 -1.68 29.32
CA MET A 247 4.34 -0.28 29.09
C MET A 247 5.80 -0.13 28.67
N LEU A 248 6.03 0.67 27.64
CA LEU A 248 7.35 1.09 27.22
C LEU A 248 7.58 2.53 27.68
N SER A 249 8.78 2.86 28.12
CA SER A 249 9.13 4.23 28.47
C SER A 249 10.56 4.59 28.09
N THR A 250 10.75 5.81 27.63
CA THR A 250 12.01 6.53 27.71
C THR A 250 12.11 7.21 29.08
N ASN A 251 13.15 8.02 29.32
CA ASN A 251 13.23 8.83 30.55
C ASN A 251 12.10 9.88 30.66
N LYS A 252 11.48 10.27 29.55
CA LYS A 252 10.51 11.38 29.49
C LYS A 252 9.10 10.96 29.05
N GLU A 253 8.96 9.92 28.25
CA GLU A 253 7.71 9.57 27.60
C GLU A 253 7.35 8.09 27.80
N ALA A 254 6.06 7.81 27.87
CA ALA A 254 5.54 6.46 28.04
C ALA A 254 4.47 6.12 26.98
N PHE A 255 4.49 4.85 26.57
CA PHE A 255 3.61 4.24 25.58
C PHE A 255 3.10 2.91 26.12
N ALA A 256 1.80 2.63 25.97
CA ALA A 256 1.23 1.36 26.39
C ALA A 256 0.96 0.45 25.20
N LEU A 257 1.14 -0.85 25.41
CA LEU A 257 0.76 -1.88 24.44
C LEU A 257 -0.41 -2.68 24.98
N GLN A 258 -1.47 -2.71 24.19
CA GLN A 258 -2.63 -3.55 24.44
C GLN A 258 -2.73 -4.64 23.40
N SER A 259 -3.24 -5.82 23.81
CA SER A 259 -3.43 -6.94 22.88
C SER A 259 -4.80 -7.57 23.14
N ASP A 260 -5.59 -7.65 22.08
CA ASP A 260 -6.95 -8.15 22.12
C ASP A 260 -7.08 -9.36 21.20
N PHE A 261 -7.77 -10.40 21.67
CA PHE A 261 -8.01 -11.67 20.98
C PHE A 261 -9.51 -11.96 20.98
N SER A 262 -10.10 -12.13 19.79
CA SER A 262 -11.54 -12.31 19.69
C SER A 262 -12.01 -13.68 20.17
N TYR A 263 -13.25 -13.73 20.59
CA TYR A 263 -14.02 -14.95 20.79
C TYR A 263 -15.43 -14.77 20.22
N PRO A 264 -16.09 -15.86 19.77
CA PRO A 264 -17.43 -15.78 19.21
C PRO A 264 -18.46 -15.26 20.21
N ALA A 265 -19.28 -14.28 19.77
CA ALA A 265 -20.39 -13.72 20.54
C ALA A 265 -21.43 -13.12 19.60
N LYS A 266 -22.70 -13.02 20.01
CA LYS A 266 -23.78 -12.41 19.24
C LYS A 266 -24.17 -11.06 19.84
N PRO A 267 -24.50 -10.03 19.04
CA PRO A 267 -24.57 -10.06 17.56
C PRO A 267 -23.21 -9.96 16.86
N GLU A 268 -22.15 -9.61 17.58
CA GLU A 268 -20.79 -9.42 17.07
C GLU A 268 -19.75 -10.05 18.00
N MET A 269 -18.59 -10.44 17.46
CA MET A 269 -17.49 -10.99 18.24
C MET A 269 -17.02 -10.02 19.33
N LYS A 270 -16.59 -10.59 20.45
CA LYS A 270 -16.01 -9.84 21.58
C LYS A 270 -14.53 -10.17 21.74
N PHE A 271 -13.85 -9.40 22.56
CA PHE A 271 -12.40 -9.53 22.73
C PHE A 271 -12.02 -9.82 24.18
N ASN A 272 -11.09 -10.74 24.34
CA ASN A 272 -10.31 -10.94 25.55
C ASN A 272 -9.09 -10.02 25.47
N THR A 273 -8.86 -9.19 26.46
CA THR A 273 -7.77 -8.22 26.48
C THR A 273 -6.67 -8.65 27.46
N LEU A 274 -5.42 -8.67 27.03
CA LEU A 274 -4.26 -8.73 27.92
C LEU A 274 -3.91 -7.31 28.37
N SER A 275 -4.70 -6.81 29.33
CA SER A 275 -4.53 -5.48 29.95
C SER A 275 -5.31 -5.42 31.26
N ALA A 276 -4.78 -4.64 32.23
CA ALA A 276 -5.48 -4.43 33.51
C ALA A 276 -6.78 -3.68 33.31
N GLY A 277 -7.76 -4.02 34.10
CA GLY A 277 -8.99 -3.25 34.31
C GLY A 277 -10.07 -3.42 33.24
N LYS A 278 -9.85 -4.18 32.17
CA LYS A 278 -10.93 -4.57 31.24
C LYS A 278 -11.37 -6.00 31.56
N SER A 279 -12.57 -6.15 32.05
CA SER A 279 -13.20 -7.48 32.20
C SER A 279 -13.46 -8.06 30.81
N SER A 280 -12.84 -9.18 30.48
CA SER A 280 -13.32 -9.99 29.37
C SER A 280 -14.68 -10.59 29.81
N GLY A 281 -15.62 -10.74 28.88
CA GLY A 281 -16.87 -11.46 29.12
C GLY A 281 -16.66 -12.95 29.43
N VAL A 282 -15.41 -13.44 29.37
CA VAL A 282 -15.03 -14.83 29.66
C VAL A 282 -14.49 -14.93 31.09
N LYS A 283 -15.26 -15.59 31.98
CA LYS A 283 -14.90 -15.76 33.41
C LYS A 283 -13.53 -16.43 33.62
N LEU A 284 -13.09 -17.28 32.71
CA LEU A 284 -11.81 -17.98 32.74
C LEU A 284 -10.62 -17.10 32.39
N TRP A 285 -10.85 -15.93 31.77
CA TRP A 285 -9.77 -15.03 31.31
C TRP A 285 -9.11 -14.31 32.50
N LYS A 286 -8.10 -14.95 33.06
CA LYS A 286 -7.28 -14.42 34.16
C LYS A 286 -5.82 -14.54 33.76
N PRO A 287 -5.20 -13.48 33.21
CA PRO A 287 -3.79 -13.52 32.88
C PRO A 287 -2.92 -13.79 34.10
N VAL A 288 -2.03 -14.77 33.99
CA VAL A 288 -1.03 -15.12 35.02
C VAL A 288 0.35 -14.82 34.48
N VAL A 289 1.10 -13.98 35.20
CA VAL A 289 2.45 -13.57 34.85
C VAL A 289 3.47 -14.35 35.65
N SER A 290 4.50 -14.87 34.97
CA SER A 290 5.68 -15.49 35.62
C SER A 290 6.96 -14.99 34.97
N VAL A 291 8.02 -14.97 35.75
CA VAL A 291 9.35 -14.53 35.30
C VAL A 291 10.36 -15.61 35.59
N LYS A 292 11.03 -16.11 34.55
CA LYS A 292 12.12 -17.12 34.67
C LYS A 292 13.20 -16.83 33.64
N ASN A 293 14.47 -16.83 34.04
CA ASN A 293 15.61 -16.64 33.15
C ASN A 293 15.50 -15.38 32.26
N ASN A 294 15.08 -14.26 32.82
CA ASN A 294 14.83 -12.98 32.11
C ASN A 294 13.75 -13.06 31.02
N ILE A 295 12.98 -14.12 30.97
CA ILE A 295 11.80 -14.26 30.10
C ILE A 295 10.56 -14.01 30.94
N VAL A 296 9.75 -13.05 30.52
CA VAL A 296 8.43 -12.82 31.11
C VAL A 296 7.41 -13.60 30.31
N THR A 297 6.64 -14.44 30.97
CA THR A 297 5.54 -15.17 30.34
C THR A 297 4.20 -14.70 30.89
N VAL A 298 3.18 -14.60 30.03
CA VAL A 298 1.80 -14.32 30.39
C VAL A 298 0.93 -15.42 29.81
N LYS A 299 0.25 -16.19 30.69
CA LYS A 299 -0.68 -17.24 30.29
C LYS A 299 -2.11 -16.80 30.58
N ALA A 300 -2.99 -16.95 29.61
CA ALA A 300 -4.43 -16.71 29.76
C ALA A 300 -5.24 -17.81 29.07
N VAL A 301 -6.43 -18.09 29.59
CA VAL A 301 -7.30 -19.16 29.10
C VAL A 301 -8.64 -18.58 28.69
N SER A 302 -9.11 -18.93 27.50
CA SER A 302 -10.44 -18.67 26.98
C SER A 302 -11.24 -19.96 26.83
N ASN A 303 -12.48 -19.90 26.40
CA ASN A 303 -13.32 -21.09 26.20
C ASN A 303 -12.84 -22.00 25.06
N GLN A 304 -12.18 -21.43 24.04
CA GLN A 304 -11.80 -22.13 22.81
C GLN A 304 -10.29 -22.18 22.59
N TYR A 305 -9.52 -21.34 23.29
CA TYR A 305 -8.07 -21.26 23.11
C TYR A 305 -7.35 -20.84 24.38
N THR A 306 -6.08 -21.12 24.43
CA THR A 306 -5.15 -20.55 25.41
C THR A 306 -4.15 -19.63 24.71
N ILE A 307 -3.71 -18.58 25.40
CA ILE A 307 -2.61 -17.71 24.99
C ILE A 307 -1.42 -17.96 25.91
N LEU A 308 -0.26 -18.17 25.29
CA LEU A 308 1.03 -18.12 25.99
C LEU A 308 1.88 -17.02 25.33
N ARG A 309 1.95 -15.86 26.01
CA ARG A 309 2.86 -14.79 25.61
C ARG A 309 4.24 -14.99 26.23
N LYS A 310 5.29 -14.82 25.41
CA LYS A 310 6.67 -14.66 25.87
C LYS A 310 7.15 -13.28 25.50
N ILE A 311 7.74 -12.57 26.45
CA ILE A 311 8.36 -11.25 26.26
C ILE A 311 9.83 -11.40 26.54
N LEU A 312 10.67 -11.18 25.53
CA LEU A 312 12.10 -11.36 25.58
C LEU A 312 12.79 -10.06 25.19
N LYS A 313 13.90 -9.75 25.87
CA LYS A 313 14.82 -8.73 25.36
C LYS A 313 15.39 -9.21 24.03
N TRP A 314 15.33 -8.35 23.01
CA TRP A 314 15.86 -8.66 21.70
C TRP A 314 16.58 -7.44 21.13
N LYS A 315 17.91 -7.55 21.00
CA LYS A 315 18.76 -6.44 20.56
C LYS A 315 18.50 -5.17 21.38
N SER A 316 18.11 -4.05 20.73
CA SER A 316 17.79 -2.79 21.43
C SER A 316 16.35 -2.74 22.00
N GLY A 317 15.47 -3.65 21.61
CA GLY A 317 14.04 -3.68 21.93
C GLY A 317 13.57 -4.99 22.56
N LEU A 318 12.33 -5.35 22.25
CA LEU A 318 11.66 -6.57 22.69
C LEU A 318 11.24 -7.41 21.50
N LYS A 319 11.27 -8.72 21.66
CA LYS A 319 10.55 -9.71 20.87
C LYS A 319 9.39 -10.24 21.71
N ILE A 320 8.18 -10.14 21.18
CA ILE A 320 6.95 -10.62 21.82
C ILE A 320 6.38 -11.74 20.95
N GLU A 321 6.22 -12.91 21.54
CA GLU A 321 5.67 -14.12 20.91
C GLU A 321 4.35 -14.48 21.59
N ASP A 322 3.25 -14.45 20.84
CA ASP A 322 1.93 -14.85 21.29
C ASP A 322 1.57 -16.19 20.65
N THR A 323 1.70 -17.28 21.39
CA THR A 323 1.25 -18.60 20.94
C THR A 323 -0.20 -18.80 21.33
N ILE A 324 -1.06 -18.92 20.32
CA ILE A 324 -2.48 -19.19 20.46
C ILE A 324 -2.68 -20.68 20.19
N HIS A 325 -3.13 -21.41 21.19
CA HIS A 325 -3.41 -22.84 21.08
C HIS A 325 -4.91 -23.07 21.09
N ASN A 326 -5.43 -23.66 20.03
CA ASN A 326 -6.83 -24.05 19.93
C ASN A 326 -7.08 -25.29 20.81
N THR A 327 -7.85 -25.09 21.88
CA THR A 327 -8.21 -26.16 22.83
C THR A 327 -9.54 -26.83 22.51
N SER A 328 -10.23 -26.36 21.48
CA SER A 328 -11.52 -26.92 21.05
C SER A 328 -11.34 -28.10 20.08
N LYS A 329 -12.42 -28.83 19.87
CA LYS A 329 -12.48 -29.95 18.90
C LYS A 329 -12.73 -29.49 17.47
N GLU A 330 -12.98 -28.17 17.27
CA GLU A 330 -13.28 -27.56 15.99
C GLU A 330 -12.19 -26.58 15.60
N ASP A 331 -12.06 -26.31 14.31
CA ASP A 331 -11.24 -25.22 13.83
C ASP A 331 -11.83 -23.88 14.24
N ILE A 332 -11.01 -22.95 14.72
CA ILE A 332 -11.45 -21.65 15.18
C ILE A 332 -10.87 -20.51 14.36
N ALA A 333 -11.54 -19.36 14.37
CA ALA A 333 -11.00 -18.10 13.91
C ALA A 333 -10.74 -17.18 15.11
N VAL A 334 -9.63 -16.44 15.05
CA VAL A 334 -9.25 -15.48 16.09
C VAL A 334 -8.86 -14.15 15.44
N ALA A 335 -9.70 -13.14 15.61
CA ALA A 335 -9.28 -11.79 15.28
C ALA A 335 -8.30 -11.27 16.34
N ILE A 336 -7.25 -10.61 15.88
CA ILE A 336 -6.18 -10.11 16.75
C ILE A 336 -6.00 -8.62 16.53
N ARG A 337 -5.99 -7.84 17.61
CA ARG A 337 -5.67 -6.42 17.59
C ARG A 337 -4.49 -6.13 18.51
N TYR A 338 -3.41 -5.59 17.95
CA TYR A 338 -2.24 -5.14 18.70
C TYR A 338 -2.15 -3.63 18.63
N SER A 339 -2.38 -2.98 19.75
CA SER A 339 -2.48 -1.53 19.84
C SER A 339 -1.26 -0.92 20.53
N LEU A 340 -0.79 0.17 19.98
CA LEU A 340 0.20 1.06 20.55
C LEU A 340 -0.51 2.36 20.92
N ILE A 341 -0.56 2.66 22.22
CA ILE A 341 -1.36 3.73 22.82
C ILE A 341 -0.43 4.81 23.32
N SER A 342 -0.72 6.06 22.99
CA SER A 342 -0.02 7.22 23.54
C SER A 342 -1.04 8.26 24.01
N ARG A 343 -0.80 8.87 25.16
CA ARG A 343 -1.61 10.02 25.59
C ARG A 343 -1.48 11.13 24.55
N ASN A 344 -2.61 11.73 24.15
CA ASN A 344 -2.68 12.83 23.17
C ASN A 344 -2.31 12.45 21.71
N LEU A 345 -2.29 11.16 21.35
CA LEU A 345 -2.08 10.75 19.96
C LEU A 345 -3.15 11.32 19.02
N LEU A 346 -4.40 11.42 19.51
CA LEU A 346 -5.54 12.01 18.78
C LEU A 346 -5.33 13.46 18.36
N THR A 347 -4.76 14.28 19.25
CA THR A 347 -4.62 15.72 19.03
C THR A 347 -3.38 16.07 18.25
N SER A 348 -2.32 15.25 18.35
CA SER A 348 -1.03 15.55 17.71
C SER A 348 -0.91 15.00 16.29
N LYS A 349 -1.71 14.00 15.88
CA LYS A 349 -1.62 13.27 14.59
C LYS A 349 -0.19 12.83 14.23
N LYS A 350 0.63 12.53 15.26
CA LYS A 350 2.04 12.17 15.10
C LYS A 350 2.18 10.65 15.14
N TYR A 351 1.92 10.02 14.01
CA TYR A 351 2.08 8.56 13.84
C TYR A 351 2.41 8.20 12.40
N TYR A 352 2.90 6.97 12.21
CA TYR A 352 3.13 6.38 10.90
C TYR A 352 2.50 4.98 10.84
N LEU A 353 1.74 4.73 9.78
CA LEU A 353 1.19 3.42 9.43
C LEU A 353 1.90 2.92 8.18
N SER A 354 2.71 1.86 8.29
CA SER A 354 3.56 1.37 7.18
C SER A 354 4.39 2.47 6.52
N GLY A 355 4.97 3.38 7.33
CA GLY A 355 5.76 4.51 6.87
C GLY A 355 4.96 5.70 6.33
N SER A 356 3.64 5.72 6.48
CA SER A 356 2.75 6.80 6.02
C SER A 356 2.07 7.55 7.16
N THR A 357 1.93 8.88 7.03
CA THR A 357 1.22 9.75 7.97
C THR A 357 -0.18 10.17 7.49
N ASP A 358 -0.50 9.90 6.22
CA ASP A 358 -1.64 10.55 5.55
C ASP A 358 -2.89 9.68 5.51
N VAL A 359 -2.89 8.52 6.14
CA VAL A 359 -4.01 7.56 6.16
C VAL A 359 -4.37 7.16 7.56
N ASP A 360 -5.64 6.94 7.81
CA ASP A 360 -6.11 6.37 9.07
C ASP A 360 -6.22 4.84 9.00
N LEU A 361 -6.17 4.28 7.80
CA LEU A 361 -6.18 2.84 7.55
C LEU A 361 -5.26 2.49 6.38
N ARG A 362 -4.44 1.44 6.57
CA ARG A 362 -3.58 0.90 5.54
C ARG A 362 -3.67 -0.62 5.51
N ASP A 363 -4.01 -1.16 4.37
CA ASP A 363 -3.91 -2.60 4.11
C ASP A 363 -2.69 -2.92 3.23
N GLY A 364 -2.45 -4.21 2.99
CA GLY A 364 -1.31 -4.65 2.20
C GLY A 364 0.04 -4.28 2.83
N ILE A 365 0.13 -4.30 4.15
CA ILE A 365 1.30 -3.84 4.92
C ILE A 365 2.50 -4.79 4.83
N GLY A 366 2.37 -5.95 4.17
CA GLY A 366 3.38 -7.02 4.19
C GLY A 366 4.82 -6.57 3.90
N ALA A 367 5.01 -5.58 3.05
CA ALA A 367 6.34 -5.06 2.71
C ALA A 367 6.91 -4.07 3.76
N ASN A 368 6.06 -3.29 4.43
CA ASN A 368 6.44 -2.39 5.52
C ASN A 368 5.49 -2.57 6.71
N PRO A 369 5.60 -3.67 7.47
CA PRO A 369 4.68 -4.02 8.53
C PRO A 369 4.99 -3.27 9.83
N THR A 370 5.03 -1.93 9.78
CA THR A 370 5.42 -1.08 10.92
C THR A 370 4.32 -0.14 11.35
N LEU A 371 4.27 0.10 12.66
CA LEU A 371 3.57 1.19 13.32
C LEU A 371 4.57 2.03 14.10
N LEU A 372 4.42 3.34 14.09
CA LEU A 372 5.23 4.25 14.90
C LEU A 372 4.34 5.32 15.51
N ALA A 373 4.28 5.40 16.83
CA ALA A 373 3.64 6.46 17.61
C ALA A 373 4.70 7.44 18.11
N ILE A 374 4.46 8.73 17.93
CA ILE A 374 5.38 9.79 18.33
C ILE A 374 4.75 10.63 19.44
N LYS A 375 5.54 10.92 20.48
CA LYS A 375 5.17 11.80 21.59
C LYS A 375 6.39 12.61 22.02
N GLY A 376 6.29 13.93 21.99
CA GLY A 376 7.43 14.81 22.23
C GLY A 376 8.61 14.48 21.30
N ASN A 377 9.78 14.29 21.88
CA ASN A 377 10.99 13.88 21.16
C ASN A 377 11.28 12.37 21.27
N ALA A 378 10.28 11.57 21.56
CA ALA A 378 10.39 10.12 21.62
C ALA A 378 9.34 9.44 20.74
N SER A 379 9.61 8.21 20.39
CA SER A 379 8.66 7.37 19.69
C SER A 379 8.70 5.92 20.17
N ALA A 380 7.60 5.21 19.97
CA ALA A 380 7.54 3.77 20.12
C ALA A 380 7.12 3.15 18.80
N GLY A 381 7.84 2.11 18.37
CA GLY A 381 7.60 1.39 17.14
C GLY A 381 7.24 -0.06 17.39
N MET A 382 6.36 -0.59 16.55
CA MET A 382 5.99 -2.01 16.51
C MET A 382 6.09 -2.52 15.09
N MET A 383 6.72 -3.67 14.89
CA MET A 383 6.79 -4.38 13.62
C MET A 383 6.10 -5.74 13.73
N ALA A 384 5.18 -6.05 12.83
CA ALA A 384 4.66 -7.40 12.66
C ALA A 384 5.74 -8.24 11.95
N TYR A 385 6.35 -9.17 12.71
CA TYR A 385 7.48 -9.98 12.24
C TYR A 385 7.08 -11.35 11.71
N ASP A 386 5.95 -11.88 12.17
CA ASP A 386 5.36 -13.12 11.67
C ASP A 386 4.79 -12.94 10.26
N ASP A 387 5.16 -13.82 9.33
CA ASP A 387 4.81 -13.70 7.91
C ASP A 387 3.32 -13.89 7.62
N VAL A 388 2.61 -14.72 8.39
CA VAL A 388 1.16 -14.90 8.24
C VAL A 388 0.45 -13.63 8.72
N PHE A 389 0.77 -13.17 9.92
CA PHE A 389 0.13 -12.01 10.53
C PHE A 389 0.37 -10.74 9.69
N ARG A 390 1.60 -10.47 9.23
CA ARG A 390 1.92 -9.26 8.45
C ARG A 390 1.23 -9.20 7.09
N ASN A 391 0.88 -10.36 6.51
CA ASN A 391 0.15 -10.42 5.24
C ASN A 391 -1.37 -10.38 5.40
N GLN A 392 -1.89 -10.70 6.59
CA GLN A 392 -3.32 -10.70 6.89
C GLN A 392 -3.78 -9.42 7.58
N ALA A 393 -2.90 -8.75 8.33
CA ALA A 393 -3.26 -7.58 9.12
C ALA A 393 -3.37 -6.30 8.27
N ILE A 394 -4.21 -5.39 8.76
CA ILE A 394 -4.23 -3.99 8.37
C ILE A 394 -3.58 -3.14 9.47
N ALA A 395 -3.00 -2.01 9.09
CA ALA A 395 -2.57 -0.98 10.03
C ALA A 395 -3.61 0.13 10.07
N GLN A 396 -4.06 0.53 11.25
CA GLN A 396 -5.09 1.57 11.37
C GLN A 396 -4.86 2.48 12.57
N HIS A 397 -5.37 3.71 12.46
CA HIS A 397 -5.52 4.63 13.56
C HIS A 397 -6.92 4.50 14.15
N ALA A 398 -7.01 4.34 15.46
CA ALA A 398 -8.28 4.20 16.17
C ALA A 398 -8.22 4.94 17.51
N GLY A 399 -8.83 6.12 17.58
CA GLY A 399 -8.85 6.92 18.79
C GLY A 399 -7.45 7.32 19.27
N SER A 400 -7.09 6.96 20.52
CA SER A 400 -5.78 7.24 21.12
C SER A 400 -4.70 6.24 20.77
N ALA A 401 -4.96 5.34 19.82
CA ALA A 401 -4.07 4.25 19.45
C ALA A 401 -3.86 4.15 17.95
N ILE A 402 -2.73 3.58 17.60
CA ILE A 402 -2.52 2.94 16.30
C ILE A 402 -2.41 1.44 16.52
N ASN A 403 -2.94 0.64 15.60
CA ASN A 403 -2.94 -0.80 15.81
C ASN A 403 -2.76 -1.59 14.51
N PHE A 404 -2.29 -2.81 14.65
CA PHE A 404 -2.48 -3.87 13.68
C PHE A 404 -3.76 -4.61 14.01
N TYR A 405 -4.60 -4.84 13.01
CA TYR A 405 -5.84 -5.57 13.14
C TYR A 405 -5.91 -6.67 12.09
N ASN A 406 -6.03 -7.92 12.56
CA ASN A 406 -6.15 -9.11 11.72
C ASN A 406 -7.46 -9.82 12.01
N THR A 407 -8.28 -10.06 10.99
CA THR A 407 -9.54 -10.81 11.04
C THR A 407 -9.50 -12.05 10.15
N HIS A 408 -8.32 -12.56 9.85
CA HIS A 408 -8.14 -13.64 8.89
C HIS A 408 -7.39 -14.86 9.44
N LEU A 409 -7.06 -14.88 10.75
CA LEU A 409 -6.33 -16.00 11.33
C LEU A 409 -7.28 -17.15 11.70
N GLY A 410 -7.06 -18.31 11.08
CA GLY A 410 -7.64 -19.60 11.45
C GLY A 410 -6.65 -20.48 12.18
N ILE A 411 -7.12 -21.29 13.11
CA ILE A 411 -6.29 -22.26 13.85
C ILE A 411 -7.02 -23.61 13.90
N PRO A 412 -6.44 -24.67 13.28
CA PRO A 412 -7.04 -26.00 13.30
C PRO A 412 -7.23 -26.55 14.71
N ALA A 413 -8.17 -27.46 14.89
CA ALA A 413 -8.44 -28.14 16.14
C ALA A 413 -7.16 -28.74 16.76
N GLY A 414 -6.88 -28.45 18.01
CA GLY A 414 -5.70 -28.93 18.74
C GLY A 414 -4.36 -28.40 18.24
N LYS A 415 -4.33 -27.44 17.28
CA LYS A 415 -3.09 -26.84 16.76
C LYS A 415 -2.82 -25.48 17.40
N SER A 416 -1.65 -24.94 17.13
CA SER A 416 -1.21 -23.64 17.60
C SER A 416 -0.70 -22.79 16.46
N HIS A 417 -0.85 -21.47 16.60
CA HIS A 417 -0.17 -20.48 15.79
C HIS A 417 0.57 -19.47 16.68
N THR A 418 1.78 -19.09 16.31
CA THR A 418 2.58 -18.11 17.07
C THR A 418 2.74 -16.83 16.26
N VAL A 419 2.19 -15.75 16.78
CA VAL A 419 2.37 -14.40 16.21
C VAL A 419 3.56 -13.72 16.87
N VAL A 420 4.49 -13.21 16.08
CA VAL A 420 5.72 -12.57 16.54
C VAL A 420 5.72 -11.08 16.19
N ARG A 421 6.09 -10.23 17.17
CA ARG A 421 6.24 -8.79 17.00
C ARG A 421 7.58 -8.32 17.56
N LEU A 422 8.18 -7.32 16.91
CA LEU A 422 9.33 -6.58 17.44
C LEU A 422 8.84 -5.21 17.91
N VAL A 423 9.28 -4.80 19.09
CA VAL A 423 8.83 -3.54 19.70
C VAL A 423 10.02 -2.76 20.23
N HIS A 424 10.07 -1.47 19.89
CA HIS A 424 11.19 -0.59 20.23
C HIS A 424 10.70 0.72 20.82
N VAL A 425 11.53 1.31 21.63
CA VAL A 425 11.40 2.70 22.06
C VAL A 425 12.62 3.48 21.58
N ILE A 426 12.39 4.66 21.01
CA ILE A 426 13.40 5.46 20.33
C ILE A 426 13.38 6.88 20.93
N PRO A 427 14.52 7.45 21.36
CA PRO A 427 14.61 8.81 21.88
C PRO A 427 14.63 9.85 20.74
N SER A 428 13.74 9.71 19.77
CA SER A 428 13.63 10.55 18.58
C SER A 428 12.21 10.57 18.07
N SER A 429 11.82 11.69 17.46
CA SER A 429 10.55 11.87 16.73
C SER A 429 10.70 11.62 15.23
N ASN A 430 11.90 11.33 14.73
CA ASN A 430 12.16 11.06 13.32
C ASN A 430 11.89 9.60 12.99
N GLN A 431 10.97 9.34 12.04
CA GLN A 431 10.64 7.96 11.63
C GLN A 431 11.84 7.18 11.08
N PHE A 432 12.77 7.86 10.40
CA PHE A 432 13.92 7.17 9.81
C PHE A 432 14.87 6.60 10.86
N ASP A 433 14.89 7.13 12.08
CA ASP A 433 15.67 6.53 13.17
C ASP A 433 15.12 5.14 13.52
N TYR A 434 13.79 4.96 13.50
CA TYR A 434 13.18 3.64 13.69
C TYR A 434 13.42 2.72 12.50
N ILE A 435 13.22 3.20 11.27
CA ILE A 435 13.47 2.42 10.05
C ILE A 435 14.93 1.96 10.00
N ASN A 436 15.89 2.85 10.24
CA ASN A 436 17.30 2.52 10.22
C ASN A 436 17.71 1.58 11.36
N LEU A 437 17.08 1.70 12.54
CA LEU A 437 17.25 0.76 13.64
C LEU A 437 16.84 -0.66 13.19
N LEU A 438 15.64 -0.82 12.63
CA LEU A 438 15.15 -2.11 12.12
C LEU A 438 16.06 -2.65 11.00
N ARG A 439 16.47 -1.80 10.05
CA ARG A 439 17.35 -2.21 8.95
C ARG A 439 18.69 -2.76 9.46
N ARG A 440 19.31 -2.10 10.46
CA ARG A 440 20.56 -2.59 11.10
C ARG A 440 20.31 -3.91 11.84
N GLU A 441 19.27 -3.96 12.66
CA GLU A 441 19.00 -5.12 13.50
C GLU A 441 18.58 -6.36 12.70
N LEU A 442 17.91 -6.15 11.55
CA LEU A 442 17.48 -7.20 10.64
C LEU A 442 18.47 -7.47 9.50
N ASN A 443 19.68 -6.90 9.57
CA ASN A 443 20.77 -7.10 8.60
C ASN A 443 20.40 -6.76 7.15
N ARG A 444 19.72 -5.62 6.93
CA ARG A 444 19.21 -5.22 5.60
C ARG A 444 20.09 -4.21 4.85
N ASN A 445 21.30 -3.94 5.33
CA ASN A 445 22.20 -2.90 4.81
C ASN A 445 23.38 -3.45 4.00
N ASN A 446 23.24 -4.66 3.41
CA ASN A 446 24.37 -5.39 2.82
C ASN A 446 24.22 -5.69 1.33
N VAL A 447 23.09 -5.35 0.71
CA VAL A 447 22.85 -5.61 -0.70
C VAL A 447 23.19 -4.39 -1.53
N THR A 448 24.08 -4.57 -2.51
CA THR A 448 24.47 -3.54 -3.46
C THR A 448 23.50 -3.53 -4.63
N ILE A 449 22.98 -2.37 -4.96
CA ILE A 449 22.23 -2.10 -6.19
C ILE A 449 23.26 -1.71 -7.26
N PRO A 450 23.53 -2.56 -8.27
CA PRO A 450 24.76 -2.43 -9.06
C PRO A 450 24.73 -1.34 -10.12
N GLY A 451 23.55 -1.00 -10.64
CA GLY A 451 23.45 -0.06 -11.75
C GLY A 451 22.05 0.48 -11.96
N PRO A 452 21.90 1.49 -12.81
CA PRO A 452 20.59 2.01 -13.16
C PRO A 452 19.80 0.96 -13.92
N PHE A 453 18.56 0.71 -13.46
CA PHE A 453 17.62 -0.12 -14.21
C PHE A 453 16.72 0.77 -15.05
N LYS A 454 16.49 0.38 -16.28
CA LYS A 454 15.57 1.04 -17.19
C LYS A 454 14.55 0.05 -17.72
N PHE A 455 13.31 0.31 -17.42
CA PHE A 455 12.19 -0.46 -17.91
C PHE A 455 11.85 -0.06 -19.35
N GLY A 456 11.79 -1.04 -20.28
CA GLY A 456 11.46 -0.81 -21.69
C GLY A 456 12.67 -0.80 -22.63
N HIS A 457 12.70 -1.77 -23.55
CA HIS A 457 13.85 -2.08 -24.40
C HIS A 457 14.01 -1.17 -25.62
N ARG A 458 12.93 -0.59 -26.13
CA ARG A 458 12.97 0.10 -27.44
C ARG A 458 13.66 1.46 -27.44
N ALA A 459 13.84 2.08 -26.29
CA ALA A 459 14.41 3.42 -26.17
C ALA A 459 15.95 3.44 -25.97
N TRP A 460 16.62 2.29 -25.85
CA TRP A 460 18.06 2.23 -25.55
C TRP A 460 18.93 2.86 -26.62
N LYS A 461 18.48 2.89 -27.87
CA LYS A 461 19.20 3.50 -28.98
C LYS A 461 19.45 4.99 -28.78
N GLU A 462 18.51 5.68 -28.14
CA GLU A 462 18.54 7.12 -27.92
C GLU A 462 19.15 7.51 -26.56
N TRP A 463 19.63 6.53 -25.76
CA TRP A 463 20.12 6.83 -24.42
C TRP A 463 21.46 7.57 -24.43
N PRO A 464 21.63 8.53 -23.49
CA PRO A 464 22.88 9.25 -23.35
C PRO A 464 24.02 8.31 -22.94
N LYS A 465 25.25 8.76 -23.16
CA LYS A 465 26.46 8.02 -22.78
C LYS A 465 26.49 7.65 -21.28
N THR A 466 25.95 8.52 -20.44
CA THR A 466 25.86 8.35 -18.98
C THR A 466 24.98 7.16 -18.56
N MET A 467 24.02 6.74 -19.38
CA MET A 467 23.13 5.60 -19.13
C MET A 467 23.57 4.29 -19.80
N ARG A 468 24.79 4.24 -20.37
CA ARG A 468 25.27 3.06 -21.11
C ARG A 468 25.53 1.83 -20.25
N ASN A 469 25.76 2.01 -18.96
CA ASN A 469 25.91 0.88 -18.02
C ASN A 469 24.56 0.40 -17.47
N ALA A 470 23.44 0.77 -18.10
CA ALA A 470 22.12 0.43 -17.61
C ALA A 470 21.80 -1.06 -17.74
N ILE A 471 21.02 -1.53 -16.80
CA ILE A 471 20.33 -2.82 -16.84
C ILE A 471 19.01 -2.58 -17.56
N VAL A 472 18.73 -3.35 -18.60
CA VAL A 472 17.53 -3.20 -19.44
C VAL A 472 16.70 -4.47 -19.44
N ASN A 473 15.39 -4.34 -19.45
CA ASN A 473 14.55 -5.48 -19.77
C ASN A 473 14.40 -5.64 -21.29
N GLY A 474 14.64 -6.85 -21.77
CA GLY A 474 14.52 -7.24 -23.17
C GLY A 474 13.10 -7.52 -23.63
N VAL A 475 12.93 -8.52 -24.48
CA VAL A 475 11.61 -8.89 -25.05
C VAL A 475 10.53 -8.90 -23.97
N PRO A 476 9.47 -8.08 -24.11
CA PRO A 476 8.47 -7.95 -23.07
C PRO A 476 7.61 -9.22 -22.97
N TRP A 477 7.43 -9.65 -21.73
CA TRP A 477 6.44 -10.64 -21.31
C TRP A 477 6.34 -11.89 -22.18
N ILE A 478 7.40 -12.69 -22.17
CA ILE A 478 7.36 -14.04 -22.69
C ILE A 478 6.24 -14.78 -21.94
N GLU A 479 5.32 -15.40 -22.65
CA GLU A 479 4.11 -16.10 -22.16
C GLU A 479 2.94 -15.19 -21.75
N TYR A 480 3.07 -13.90 -21.84
CA TYR A 480 2.02 -12.95 -21.55
C TYR A 480 1.77 -12.06 -22.77
N MET A 481 0.70 -11.26 -22.82
CA MET A 481 0.34 -10.42 -23.98
C MET A 481 0.13 -11.21 -25.26
N ASN A 482 -0.88 -12.10 -25.28
CA ASN A 482 -1.27 -12.96 -26.39
C ASN A 482 -0.30 -14.13 -26.64
N GLY A 483 0.28 -14.64 -25.57
CA GLY A 483 1.08 -15.86 -25.60
C GLY A 483 2.36 -15.73 -26.43
N SER A 484 2.79 -14.55 -26.73
CA SER A 484 3.83 -14.18 -27.68
C SER A 484 3.77 -14.89 -29.04
N GLY A 485 3.08 -15.99 -29.16
CA GLY A 485 2.95 -16.82 -30.36
C GLY A 485 4.28 -17.29 -30.97
N LYS A 486 5.40 -16.98 -30.29
CA LYS A 486 6.75 -17.19 -30.78
C LYS A 486 7.29 -18.53 -30.32
N SER A 487 7.89 -19.24 -31.25
CA SER A 487 8.67 -20.45 -30.93
C SER A 487 9.92 -20.12 -30.09
N ARG A 488 10.43 -21.09 -29.37
CA ARG A 488 11.72 -20.93 -28.67
C ARG A 488 12.85 -20.49 -29.60
N ALA A 489 12.90 -21.00 -30.83
CA ALA A 489 13.88 -20.59 -31.82
C ALA A 489 13.79 -19.11 -32.19
N GLU A 490 12.57 -18.59 -32.36
CA GLU A 490 12.35 -17.15 -32.62
C GLU A 490 12.75 -16.28 -31.42
N ILE A 491 12.42 -16.69 -30.20
CA ILE A 491 12.83 -15.99 -28.98
C ILE A 491 14.35 -15.95 -28.87
N LYS A 492 15.02 -17.08 -29.12
CA LYS A 492 16.49 -17.18 -29.10
C LYS A 492 17.14 -16.26 -30.16
N LYS A 493 16.60 -16.25 -31.37
CA LYS A 493 17.06 -15.36 -32.46
C LYS A 493 16.92 -13.88 -32.05
N MET A 494 15.74 -13.49 -31.59
CA MET A 494 15.47 -12.11 -31.15
C MET A 494 16.38 -11.68 -30.00
N ALA A 495 16.60 -12.54 -29.00
CA ALA A 495 17.47 -12.27 -27.87
C ALA A 495 18.93 -12.01 -28.33
N LYS A 496 19.45 -12.86 -29.22
CA LYS A 496 20.81 -12.69 -29.79
C LYS A 496 20.96 -11.41 -30.58
N GLU A 497 20.00 -11.07 -31.44
CA GLU A 497 19.98 -9.83 -32.21
C GLU A 497 19.96 -8.60 -31.29
N GLU A 498 19.14 -8.61 -30.27
CA GLU A 498 19.02 -7.50 -29.30
C GLU A 498 20.29 -7.35 -28.44
N LEU A 499 20.85 -8.46 -27.95
CA LEU A 499 22.11 -8.47 -27.21
C LEU A 499 23.26 -7.92 -28.07
N ALA A 500 23.37 -8.37 -29.30
CA ALA A 500 24.41 -7.89 -30.24
C ALA A 500 24.27 -6.37 -30.46
N ALA A 501 23.06 -5.88 -30.68
CA ALA A 501 22.78 -4.46 -30.89
C ALA A 501 23.07 -3.60 -29.66
N ILE A 502 22.76 -4.09 -28.44
CA ILE A 502 23.05 -3.42 -27.19
C ILE A 502 24.55 -3.40 -26.90
N HIS A 503 25.22 -4.54 -27.05
CA HIS A 503 26.66 -4.66 -26.80
C HIS A 503 27.51 -3.90 -27.81
N ALA A 504 27.04 -3.74 -29.05
CA ALA A 504 27.68 -2.86 -30.02
C ALA A 504 27.69 -1.39 -29.58
N LYS A 505 26.70 -0.97 -28.76
CA LYS A 505 26.64 0.37 -28.17
C LYS A 505 27.47 0.47 -26.90
N ASP A 506 27.33 -0.49 -26.01
CA ASP A 506 28.12 -0.62 -24.77
C ASP A 506 28.15 -2.08 -24.31
N PRO A 507 29.34 -2.74 -24.30
CA PRO A 507 29.47 -4.14 -23.89
C PRO A 507 29.17 -4.38 -22.39
N LYS A 508 29.09 -3.32 -21.57
CA LYS A 508 28.76 -3.41 -20.14
C LYS A 508 27.27 -3.42 -19.88
N MET A 509 26.44 -3.06 -20.88
CA MET A 509 24.98 -3.09 -20.72
C MET A 509 24.51 -4.54 -20.50
N LYS A 510 23.57 -4.69 -19.57
CA LYS A 510 22.95 -5.98 -19.21
C LYS A 510 21.52 -6.03 -19.71
N LEU A 511 21.15 -7.15 -20.32
CA LEU A 511 19.82 -7.39 -20.85
C LEU A 511 19.12 -8.46 -20.01
N LEU A 512 17.94 -8.14 -19.47
CA LEU A 512 17.11 -9.07 -18.69
C LEU A 512 15.93 -9.56 -19.54
N ALA A 513 15.61 -10.84 -19.44
CA ALA A 513 14.34 -11.34 -19.97
C ALA A 513 13.18 -10.95 -19.04
N THR A 514 12.04 -10.60 -19.61
CA THR A 514 10.85 -10.21 -18.84
C THR A 514 9.88 -11.38 -18.73
N LEU A 515 9.57 -11.77 -17.51
CA LEU A 515 8.58 -12.79 -17.18
C LEU A 515 7.47 -12.23 -16.30
N GLU A 516 6.29 -12.84 -16.41
CA GLU A 516 5.17 -12.59 -15.52
C GLU A 516 5.07 -13.74 -14.50
N HIS A 517 4.93 -13.40 -13.23
CA HIS A 517 4.88 -14.42 -12.17
C HIS A 517 3.47 -15.03 -12.03
N ASN A 518 2.45 -14.17 -12.00
CA ASN A 518 1.10 -14.55 -11.60
C ASN A 518 0.13 -14.73 -12.77
N LEU A 519 0.54 -14.47 -14.01
CA LEU A 519 -0.33 -14.51 -15.17
C LEU A 519 0.28 -15.37 -16.28
N VAL A 520 -0.57 -16.13 -16.96
CA VAL A 520 -0.21 -16.91 -18.14
C VAL A 520 -1.29 -16.73 -19.19
N ALA A 521 -0.94 -16.23 -20.39
CA ALA A 521 -1.86 -16.13 -21.51
C ALA A 521 -2.08 -17.51 -22.15
N VAL A 522 -3.33 -17.90 -22.33
CA VAL A 522 -3.72 -19.17 -22.90
C VAL A 522 -4.65 -18.96 -24.09
N ASP A 523 -4.33 -19.59 -25.21
CA ASP A 523 -5.19 -19.63 -26.38
C ASP A 523 -6.37 -20.58 -26.12
N THR A 524 -7.55 -20.01 -25.96
CA THR A 524 -8.73 -20.80 -25.62
C THR A 524 -9.24 -21.67 -26.78
N THR A 525 -8.90 -21.35 -28.02
CA THR A 525 -9.31 -22.17 -29.19
C THR A 525 -8.63 -23.54 -29.20
N LYS A 526 -7.40 -23.61 -28.70
CA LYS A 526 -6.66 -24.89 -28.56
C LYS A 526 -7.27 -25.82 -27.51
N ILE A 527 -8.00 -25.26 -26.56
CA ILE A 527 -8.64 -25.98 -25.46
C ILE A 527 -10.05 -26.39 -25.84
N THR A 528 -10.73 -25.56 -26.62
CA THR A 528 -12.15 -25.72 -26.95
C THR A 528 -12.43 -26.40 -28.32
N GLY A 529 -11.39 -26.82 -29.04
CA GLY A 529 -11.53 -27.42 -30.36
C GLY A 529 -11.91 -26.40 -31.44
N GLY A 530 -11.47 -25.17 -31.37
CA GLY A 530 -11.58 -24.16 -32.42
C GLY A 530 -12.50 -22.97 -32.14
N LYS A 531 -13.22 -22.97 -31.01
CA LYS A 531 -14.04 -21.83 -30.59
C LYS A 531 -13.37 -21.07 -29.42
N ALA A 532 -13.27 -19.74 -29.55
CA ALA A 532 -12.84 -18.94 -28.39
C ALA A 532 -13.83 -19.10 -27.23
N LEU A 533 -13.34 -19.25 -26.01
CA LEU A 533 -14.20 -19.17 -24.82
C LEU A 533 -14.89 -17.79 -24.84
N PRO A 534 -16.22 -17.74 -24.64
CA PRO A 534 -16.96 -16.49 -24.59
C PRO A 534 -16.66 -15.75 -23.27
N VAL A 535 -15.39 -15.60 -22.96
CA VAL A 535 -14.94 -14.70 -21.91
C VAL A 535 -14.87 -13.33 -22.54
N ARG A 536 -15.69 -12.43 -22.07
CA ARG A 536 -15.77 -11.09 -22.62
C ARG A 536 -14.41 -10.40 -22.49
N VAL A 537 -13.75 -10.30 -23.62
CA VAL A 537 -12.53 -9.51 -23.75
C VAL A 537 -12.98 -8.07 -23.96
N GLY A 538 -13.03 -7.30 -22.90
CA GLY A 538 -13.32 -5.87 -22.95
C GLY A 538 -12.05 -5.08 -22.62
N HIS A 539 -12.07 -3.80 -22.92
CA HIS A 539 -11.01 -2.87 -22.50
C HIS A 539 -10.99 -2.65 -20.97
N ASP A 540 -11.60 -3.53 -20.22
CA ASP A 540 -11.87 -3.47 -18.82
C ASP A 540 -10.81 -4.29 -18.10
N ARG A 541 -9.93 -3.64 -17.36
CA ARG A 541 -9.05 -4.31 -16.40
C ARG A 541 -9.90 -4.87 -15.28
N HIS A 542 -10.41 -6.07 -15.44
CA HIS A 542 -11.05 -6.80 -14.37
C HIS A 542 -10.05 -7.78 -13.79
N TYR A 543 -9.73 -7.50 -12.55
CA TYR A 543 -9.03 -8.44 -11.72
C TYR A 543 -10.05 -9.49 -11.26
N GLY A 544 -9.89 -10.71 -11.69
CA GLY A 544 -10.68 -11.82 -11.21
C GLY A 544 -12.05 -12.00 -11.84
N ILE A 545 -12.11 -12.35 -13.11
CA ILE A 545 -13.31 -12.89 -13.74
C ILE A 545 -13.45 -14.35 -13.32
N THR A 546 -14.50 -14.70 -12.58
CA THR A 546 -14.79 -16.10 -12.26
C THR A 546 -15.50 -16.75 -13.43
N LEU A 547 -14.90 -17.80 -13.99
CA LEU A 547 -15.50 -18.63 -15.01
C LEU A 547 -16.66 -19.44 -14.42
N ASN A 548 -17.64 -19.81 -15.25
CA ASN A 548 -18.66 -20.78 -14.83
C ASN A 548 -18.07 -22.21 -14.77
N LYS A 549 -18.82 -23.15 -14.21
CA LYS A 549 -18.38 -24.54 -14.03
C LYS A 549 -17.97 -25.23 -15.34
N ALA A 550 -18.76 -25.04 -16.42
CA ALA A 550 -18.48 -25.64 -17.73
C ALA A 550 -17.18 -25.06 -18.35
N GLN A 551 -17.00 -23.74 -18.29
CA GLN A 551 -15.79 -23.07 -18.77
C GLN A 551 -14.55 -23.48 -17.94
N SER A 552 -14.69 -23.56 -16.62
CA SER A 552 -13.60 -24.02 -15.73
C SER A 552 -13.18 -25.44 -16.05
N LYS A 553 -14.14 -26.33 -16.33
CA LYS A 553 -13.87 -27.73 -16.70
C LYS A 553 -13.02 -27.85 -17.98
N LEU A 554 -13.21 -26.97 -18.94
CA LEU A 554 -12.42 -26.97 -20.18
C LEU A 554 -10.93 -26.65 -19.92
N LEU A 555 -10.64 -25.91 -18.88
CA LEU A 555 -9.27 -25.53 -18.51
C LEU A 555 -8.56 -26.55 -17.59
N GLU A 556 -9.25 -27.59 -17.10
CA GLU A 556 -8.64 -28.61 -16.24
C GLU A 556 -7.55 -29.42 -16.93
N SER A 557 -7.57 -29.52 -18.26
CA SER A 557 -6.51 -30.16 -19.04
C SER A 557 -5.27 -29.28 -19.23
N ASN A 558 -5.33 -28.02 -18.85
CA ASN A 558 -4.17 -27.12 -18.96
C ASN A 558 -3.07 -27.52 -17.97
N PRO A 559 -1.79 -27.54 -18.37
CA PRO A 559 -0.68 -27.88 -17.49
C PRO A 559 -0.65 -27.09 -16.18
N ASN A 560 -1.16 -25.83 -16.17
CA ASN A 560 -1.23 -24.99 -14.97
C ASN A 560 -2.40 -25.34 -14.04
N ALA A 561 -3.17 -26.40 -14.24
CA ALA A 561 -4.37 -26.73 -13.46
C ALA A 561 -4.13 -26.76 -11.93
N ASP A 562 -2.96 -27.26 -11.50
CA ASP A 562 -2.53 -27.32 -10.10
C ASP A 562 -2.14 -25.95 -9.52
N SER A 563 -1.90 -24.97 -10.39
CA SER A 563 -1.39 -23.64 -10.08
C SER A 563 -2.45 -22.53 -10.23
N MET A 564 -3.63 -22.84 -10.74
CA MET A 564 -4.70 -21.88 -10.98
C MET A 564 -5.38 -21.44 -9.69
N ILE A 565 -5.73 -20.16 -9.64
CA ILE A 565 -6.52 -19.61 -8.53
C ILE A 565 -7.99 -19.91 -8.77
N ARG A 566 -8.69 -20.35 -7.72
CA ARG A 566 -10.08 -20.79 -7.77
C ARG A 566 -10.91 -20.14 -6.69
N ASP A 567 -12.21 -19.97 -6.99
CA ASP A 567 -13.19 -19.57 -5.98
C ASP A 567 -13.58 -20.76 -5.06
N LYS A 568 -14.44 -20.50 -4.08
CA LYS A 568 -14.93 -21.51 -3.13
C LYS A 568 -15.76 -22.64 -3.74
N LYS A 569 -16.18 -22.49 -5.00
CA LYS A 569 -16.91 -23.53 -5.76
C LYS A 569 -15.97 -24.29 -6.69
N GLY A 570 -14.66 -24.00 -6.63
CA GLY A 570 -13.66 -24.60 -7.51
C GLY A 570 -13.59 -23.98 -8.90
N ASN A 571 -14.34 -22.92 -9.18
CA ASN A 571 -14.30 -22.24 -10.48
C ASN A 571 -13.01 -21.44 -10.64
N ILE A 572 -12.45 -21.50 -11.84
CA ILE A 572 -11.18 -20.84 -12.16
C ILE A 572 -11.40 -19.32 -12.29
N ILE A 573 -10.45 -18.56 -11.72
CA ILE A 573 -10.41 -17.11 -11.82
C ILE A 573 -9.40 -16.74 -12.89
N VAL A 574 -9.81 -15.88 -13.83
CA VAL A 574 -9.00 -15.41 -14.95
C VAL A 574 -8.97 -13.88 -15.00
N GLU A 575 -8.05 -13.35 -15.76
CA GLU A 575 -7.97 -11.93 -16.09
C GLU A 575 -8.01 -11.72 -17.59
N ASN A 576 -8.37 -10.52 -18.03
CA ASN A 576 -8.30 -10.14 -19.42
C ASN A 576 -7.58 -8.80 -19.64
N PHE A 577 -6.56 -8.56 -18.87
CA PHE A 577 -5.88 -7.28 -18.81
C PHE A 577 -5.26 -6.84 -20.14
N PHE A 578 -4.59 -7.76 -20.83
CA PHE A 578 -4.00 -7.55 -22.14
C PHE A 578 -4.45 -8.59 -23.16
N ALA A 579 -5.12 -9.63 -22.73
CA ALA A 579 -5.55 -10.69 -23.60
C ALA A 579 -6.60 -10.17 -24.59
N LYS A 580 -6.36 -10.46 -25.86
CA LYS A 580 -7.36 -10.31 -26.92
C LYS A 580 -7.82 -11.70 -27.32
N ALA A 581 -9.13 -11.86 -27.60
CA ALA A 581 -9.61 -13.13 -28.13
C ALA A 581 -8.70 -13.63 -29.27
N PRO A 582 -8.32 -14.90 -29.28
CA PRO A 582 -8.82 -16.00 -28.47
C PRO A 582 -8.14 -16.23 -27.12
N TYR A 583 -7.26 -15.35 -26.67
CA TYR A 583 -6.48 -15.52 -25.43
C TYR A 583 -7.23 -15.06 -24.19
N ILE A 584 -6.94 -15.70 -23.06
CA ILE A 584 -7.27 -15.25 -21.71
C ILE A 584 -6.02 -15.33 -20.84
N ASP A 585 -5.97 -14.53 -19.79
CA ASP A 585 -4.89 -14.59 -18.80
C ASP A 585 -5.34 -15.41 -17.59
N LEU A 586 -4.73 -16.57 -17.38
CA LEU A 586 -4.95 -17.39 -16.19
C LEU A 586 -4.23 -16.75 -15.00
N PHE A 587 -4.95 -16.57 -13.89
CA PHE A 587 -4.30 -16.33 -12.61
C PHE A 587 -3.67 -17.62 -12.09
N VAL A 588 -2.37 -17.58 -11.93
CA VAL A 588 -1.59 -18.70 -11.44
C VAL A 588 -0.67 -18.27 -10.29
N TYR A 589 -0.21 -19.22 -9.51
CA TYR A 589 0.80 -18.98 -8.47
C TYR A 589 1.87 -20.06 -8.53
N ALA A 590 3.09 -19.67 -8.22
CA ALA A 590 4.20 -20.60 -8.06
C ALA A 590 4.28 -21.07 -6.60
N GLU A 591 4.25 -22.37 -6.40
CA GLU A 591 4.54 -23.07 -5.15
C GLU A 591 5.52 -24.19 -5.45
N VAL A 592 6.47 -24.43 -4.54
CA VAL A 592 7.48 -25.48 -4.75
C VAL A 592 6.78 -26.81 -5.06
N GLY A 593 7.09 -27.37 -6.21
CA GLY A 593 6.56 -28.64 -6.69
C GLY A 593 5.39 -28.54 -7.67
N ASN A 594 4.67 -27.40 -7.78
CA ASN A 594 3.61 -27.24 -8.75
C ASN A 594 4.15 -26.95 -10.18
N TYR A 595 3.28 -27.07 -11.17
CA TYR A 595 3.67 -26.88 -12.58
C TYR A 595 4.23 -25.47 -12.83
N ARG A 596 3.59 -24.41 -12.33
CA ARG A 596 4.03 -23.02 -12.56
C ARG A 596 5.45 -22.77 -12.07
N TYR A 597 5.79 -23.26 -10.88
CA TYR A 597 7.14 -23.16 -10.35
C TYR A 597 8.17 -23.86 -11.25
N LYS A 598 7.93 -25.13 -11.60
CA LYS A 598 8.82 -25.91 -12.47
C LYS A 598 8.98 -25.26 -13.85
N HIS A 599 7.89 -24.75 -14.39
CA HIS A 599 7.86 -24.09 -15.69
C HIS A 599 8.69 -22.79 -15.69
N ILE A 600 8.56 -21.96 -14.65
CA ILE A 600 9.37 -20.73 -14.50
C ILE A 600 10.86 -21.09 -14.44
N ILE A 601 11.26 -22.09 -13.65
CA ILE A 601 12.66 -22.53 -13.55
C ILE A 601 13.19 -22.97 -14.93
N ASN A 602 12.48 -23.87 -15.62
CA ASN A 602 12.88 -24.35 -16.94
C ASN A 602 12.95 -23.23 -17.99
N LEU A 603 12.05 -22.25 -17.89
CA LEU A 603 12.05 -21.11 -18.80
C LEU A 603 13.23 -20.17 -18.52
N MET A 604 13.58 -19.96 -17.27
CA MET A 604 14.75 -19.16 -16.90
C MET A 604 16.05 -19.81 -17.37
N ASP A 605 16.18 -21.16 -17.26
CA ASP A 605 17.31 -21.90 -17.82
C ASP A 605 17.43 -21.67 -19.32
N TYR A 606 16.32 -21.83 -20.05
CA TYR A 606 16.30 -21.58 -21.49
C TYR A 606 16.72 -20.13 -21.84
N LEU A 607 16.17 -19.14 -21.12
CA LEU A 607 16.44 -17.74 -21.41
C LEU A 607 17.88 -17.33 -21.07
N MET A 608 18.43 -17.81 -19.97
CA MET A 608 19.77 -17.45 -19.55
C MET A 608 20.85 -18.29 -20.28
N ASP A 609 20.69 -19.61 -20.34
CA ASP A 609 21.74 -20.49 -20.86
C ASP A 609 21.74 -20.56 -22.39
N GLU A 610 20.56 -20.57 -23.02
CA GLU A 610 20.49 -20.71 -24.47
C GLU A 610 20.28 -19.40 -25.21
N CYS A 611 19.48 -18.48 -24.65
CA CYS A 611 19.23 -17.18 -25.28
C CYS A 611 20.30 -16.14 -24.93
N GLY A 612 21.02 -16.30 -23.80
CA GLY A 612 22.13 -15.44 -23.38
C GLY A 612 21.71 -14.19 -22.60
N TYR A 613 20.49 -14.16 -22.04
CA TYR A 613 20.08 -13.07 -21.15
C TYR A 613 20.95 -13.03 -19.89
N ASN A 614 21.27 -11.82 -19.42
CA ASN A 614 22.10 -11.61 -18.24
C ASN A 614 21.34 -11.75 -16.91
N GLY A 615 20.07 -12.13 -16.97
CA GLY A 615 19.22 -12.32 -15.82
C GLY A 615 17.74 -12.14 -16.17
N ILE A 616 16.92 -11.95 -15.13
CA ILE A 616 15.46 -11.93 -15.24
C ILE A 616 14.88 -10.69 -14.58
N TYR A 617 13.98 -10.05 -15.28
CA TYR A 617 12.99 -9.14 -14.72
C TYR A 617 11.68 -9.91 -14.52
N MET A 618 11.16 -9.93 -13.30
CA MET A 618 9.91 -10.62 -12.96
C MET A 618 8.83 -9.62 -12.57
N ASP A 619 7.74 -9.57 -13.32
CA ASP A 619 6.62 -8.70 -12.99
C ASP A 619 5.65 -9.37 -11.99
N GLN A 620 4.93 -8.55 -11.21
CA GLN A 620 3.94 -8.95 -10.21
C GLN A 620 4.44 -10.06 -9.24
N PHE A 621 5.69 -9.99 -8.85
CA PHE A 621 6.38 -11.11 -8.19
C PHE A 621 5.88 -11.43 -6.78
N ALA A 622 5.48 -10.44 -5.98
CA ALA A 622 4.86 -10.68 -4.68
C ALA A 622 3.44 -10.15 -4.67
N ALA A 623 2.50 -11.01 -4.93
CA ALA A 623 1.08 -10.70 -5.04
C ALA A 623 0.50 -9.95 -3.81
N GLY A 624 1.13 -10.10 -2.64
CA GLY A 624 0.62 -9.58 -1.37
C GLY A 624 0.78 -8.09 -1.12
N SER A 625 1.64 -7.36 -1.85
CA SER A 625 1.98 -5.97 -1.52
C SER A 625 1.21 -4.93 -2.32
N SER A 626 0.51 -5.31 -3.37
CA SER A 626 -0.22 -4.38 -4.21
C SER A 626 -1.73 -4.45 -3.95
N ALA A 627 -2.39 -3.30 -4.02
CA ALA A 627 -3.86 -3.20 -3.97
C ALA A 627 -4.54 -4.00 -5.11
N TRP A 628 -3.79 -4.42 -6.11
CA TRP A 628 -4.21 -5.18 -7.26
C TRP A 628 -4.75 -6.56 -6.91
N ASN A 629 -4.24 -7.18 -5.84
CA ASN A 629 -4.40 -8.60 -5.56
C ASN A 629 -5.23 -8.89 -4.31
N ARG A 630 -6.03 -7.95 -3.82
CA ARG A 630 -6.85 -8.13 -2.62
C ARG A 630 -7.86 -9.26 -2.73
N VAL A 631 -8.41 -9.47 -3.92
CA VAL A 631 -9.42 -10.50 -4.19
C VAL A 631 -8.75 -11.85 -4.42
N ASP A 632 -7.54 -11.83 -4.94
CA ASP A 632 -6.90 -12.96 -5.59
C ASP A 632 -5.83 -13.63 -4.72
N ARG A 633 -5.62 -13.13 -3.51
CA ARG A 633 -4.68 -13.74 -2.55
C ARG A 633 -5.14 -15.06 -2.01
N LYS A 634 -6.44 -15.36 -2.13
CA LYS A 634 -7.08 -16.45 -1.42
C LYS A 634 -7.71 -17.43 -2.40
N ARG A 635 -7.10 -18.57 -2.55
CA ARG A 635 -7.70 -19.73 -3.18
C ARG A 635 -8.65 -20.38 -2.18
N PHE A 636 -9.94 -20.50 -2.51
CA PHE A 636 -10.96 -20.98 -1.59
C PHE A 636 -11.28 -22.46 -1.68
N ASP A 637 -10.80 -23.16 -2.70
CA ASP A 637 -10.98 -24.61 -2.87
C ASP A 637 -9.97 -25.45 -2.05
N LYS A 638 -9.02 -24.80 -1.38
CA LYS A 638 -7.98 -25.41 -0.57
C LYS A 638 -7.74 -24.59 0.69
N TRP A 639 -7.39 -25.23 1.81
CA TRP A 639 -7.04 -24.53 3.04
C TRP A 639 -5.55 -24.66 3.35
N ASP A 640 -4.92 -23.54 3.70
CA ASP A 640 -3.51 -23.51 4.09
C ASP A 640 -3.26 -23.83 5.58
N GLY A 641 -4.33 -23.98 6.37
CA GLY A 641 -4.27 -24.24 7.79
C GLY A 641 -4.22 -23.01 8.68
N PHE A 642 -4.22 -21.77 8.10
CA PHE A 642 -4.17 -20.55 8.89
C PHE A 642 -4.97 -19.36 8.30
N SER A 643 -5.47 -19.43 7.06
CA SER A 643 -6.22 -18.33 6.44
C SER A 643 -7.70 -18.60 6.42
N VAL A 644 -8.49 -17.65 6.94
CA VAL A 644 -9.95 -17.73 6.96
C VAL A 644 -10.57 -16.36 6.64
N ASN A 645 -11.83 -16.38 6.19
CA ASN A 645 -12.73 -15.25 6.36
C ASN A 645 -13.60 -15.49 7.59
N MET A 646 -13.86 -14.44 8.38
CA MET A 646 -14.70 -14.50 9.56
C MET A 646 -16.10 -13.94 9.31
N THR A 647 -17.06 -14.43 10.08
CA THR A 647 -18.36 -13.78 10.26
C THR A 647 -18.27 -12.67 11.29
N ASP A 648 -19.28 -11.79 11.35
CA ASP A 648 -19.29 -10.68 12.31
C ASP A 648 -19.33 -11.20 13.78
N ASP A 649 -19.93 -12.38 14.02
CA ASP A 649 -19.97 -13.02 15.33
C ASP A 649 -18.68 -13.82 15.67
N GLY A 650 -17.63 -13.76 14.83
CA GLY A 650 -16.30 -14.29 15.13
C GLY A 650 -16.08 -15.77 14.79
N LYS A 651 -16.92 -16.37 13.94
CA LYS A 651 -16.75 -17.75 13.46
C LYS A 651 -16.09 -17.80 12.08
N ILE A 652 -15.62 -18.97 11.70
CA ILE A 652 -15.13 -19.21 10.34
C ILE A 652 -16.30 -19.14 9.36
N LYS A 653 -16.22 -18.25 8.39
CA LYS A 653 -17.12 -18.16 7.24
C LYS A 653 -16.65 -19.02 6.10
N ASP A 654 -15.39 -18.83 5.70
CA ASP A 654 -14.72 -19.54 4.62
C ASP A 654 -13.27 -19.88 5.03
N LYS A 655 -12.79 -21.05 4.68
CA LYS A 655 -11.37 -21.44 4.74
C LYS A 655 -10.71 -21.08 3.43
N CYS A 656 -9.52 -20.48 3.48
CA CYS A 656 -8.83 -19.95 2.32
C CYS A 656 -7.40 -20.48 2.22
N TYR A 657 -6.76 -20.24 1.08
CA TYR A 657 -5.36 -20.55 0.83
C TYR A 657 -4.64 -19.26 0.42
N ASP A 658 -3.73 -18.77 1.26
CA ASP A 658 -2.94 -17.57 0.97
C ASP A 658 -1.68 -17.93 0.19
N TYR A 659 -1.75 -17.83 -1.14
CA TYR A 659 -0.61 -18.14 -1.99
C TYR A 659 0.54 -17.13 -1.86
N THR A 660 0.34 -15.95 -1.27
CA THR A 660 1.42 -15.00 -0.96
C THR A 660 2.39 -15.61 0.06
N VAL A 661 1.85 -16.17 1.13
CA VAL A 661 2.65 -16.83 2.18
C VAL A 661 3.15 -18.20 1.69
N LYS A 662 2.28 -19.01 1.11
CA LYS A 662 2.62 -20.37 0.66
C LYS A 662 3.59 -20.39 -0.51
N GLY A 663 3.51 -19.40 -1.40
CA GLY A 663 4.43 -19.25 -2.53
C GLY A 663 5.78 -18.60 -2.21
N ALA A 664 6.01 -18.17 -0.96
CA ALA A 664 7.23 -17.45 -0.58
C ALA A 664 8.50 -18.27 -0.87
N GLN A 665 8.50 -19.58 -0.53
CA GLN A 665 9.66 -20.45 -0.79
C GLN A 665 9.93 -20.60 -2.29
N ALA A 666 8.89 -20.68 -3.13
CA ALA A 666 9.06 -20.71 -4.58
C ALA A 666 9.72 -19.42 -5.10
N ARG A 667 9.27 -18.25 -4.62
CA ARG A 667 9.88 -16.96 -4.98
C ARG A 667 11.33 -16.83 -4.52
N ILE A 668 11.66 -17.32 -3.33
CA ILE A 668 13.03 -17.42 -2.83
C ILE A 668 13.89 -18.29 -3.79
N ASN A 669 13.40 -19.46 -4.14
CA ASN A 669 14.12 -20.39 -5.01
C ASN A 669 14.29 -19.84 -6.42
N ILE A 670 13.26 -19.20 -6.98
CA ILE A 670 13.30 -18.49 -8.28
C ILE A 670 14.38 -17.39 -8.26
N THR A 671 14.40 -16.57 -7.22
CA THR A 671 15.41 -15.50 -7.09
C THR A 671 16.82 -16.09 -6.99
N LYS A 672 17.02 -17.08 -6.12
CA LYS A 672 18.33 -17.75 -5.94
C LYS A 672 18.80 -18.43 -7.22
N HIS A 673 17.91 -19.08 -7.96
CA HIS A 673 18.25 -19.75 -9.22
C HIS A 673 18.94 -18.82 -10.23
N VAL A 674 18.45 -17.60 -10.36
CA VAL A 674 19.07 -16.57 -11.21
C VAL A 674 20.41 -16.09 -10.65
N LEU A 675 20.47 -15.85 -9.33
CA LEU A 675 21.68 -15.34 -8.67
C LEU A 675 22.79 -16.39 -8.65
N ASP A 676 22.48 -17.65 -8.45
CA ASP A 676 23.44 -18.77 -8.43
C ASP A 676 24.07 -19.00 -9.81
N LYS A 677 23.38 -18.64 -10.88
CA LYS A 677 23.92 -18.57 -12.26
C LYS A 677 24.73 -17.28 -12.53
N GLY A 678 24.98 -16.44 -11.53
CA GLY A 678 25.67 -15.15 -11.71
C GLY A 678 24.82 -14.10 -12.40
N GLY A 679 23.52 -14.32 -12.57
CA GLY A 679 22.59 -13.41 -13.22
C GLY A 679 22.08 -12.30 -12.31
N ILE A 680 21.42 -11.32 -12.90
CA ILE A 680 20.75 -10.22 -12.20
C ILE A 680 19.27 -10.54 -12.09
N PHE A 681 18.72 -10.49 -10.86
CA PHE A 681 17.30 -10.62 -10.63
C PHE A 681 16.73 -9.28 -10.18
N ILE A 682 15.76 -8.78 -10.95
CA ILE A 682 14.98 -7.58 -10.61
C ILE A 682 13.51 -7.95 -10.64
N ALA A 683 12.75 -7.56 -9.62
CA ALA A 683 11.33 -7.87 -9.61
C ALA A 683 10.46 -6.70 -9.11
N ASN A 684 9.31 -6.58 -9.77
CA ASN A 684 8.25 -5.68 -9.36
C ASN A 684 7.54 -6.21 -8.14
N THR A 685 7.27 -5.35 -7.22
CA THR A 685 6.71 -5.53 -5.87
C THR A 685 7.76 -5.87 -4.80
N GLN A 686 7.60 -5.24 -3.64
CA GLN A 686 8.49 -5.45 -2.49
C GLN A 686 8.25 -6.84 -1.86
N PRO A 687 9.27 -7.41 -1.18
CA PRO A 687 9.11 -8.68 -0.46
C PRO A 687 8.05 -8.56 0.64
N CYS A 688 7.23 -9.59 0.77
CA CYS A 688 6.15 -9.63 1.76
C CYS A 688 6.42 -10.58 2.93
N THR A 689 7.49 -11.35 2.87
CA THR A 689 7.93 -12.23 3.96
C THR A 689 9.36 -11.92 4.38
N GLU A 690 9.71 -12.23 5.60
CA GLU A 690 11.05 -11.94 6.12
C GLU A 690 12.13 -12.71 5.37
N ALA A 691 11.85 -13.97 5.05
CA ALA A 691 12.79 -14.80 4.31
C ALA A 691 13.08 -14.29 2.89
N GLU A 692 12.08 -13.68 2.21
CA GLU A 692 12.27 -13.06 0.90
C GLU A 692 13.16 -11.81 0.97
N VAL A 693 13.04 -11.02 2.05
CA VAL A 693 13.85 -9.79 2.22
C VAL A 693 15.35 -10.11 2.34
N LEU A 694 15.68 -11.28 2.89
CA LEU A 694 17.06 -11.71 3.08
C LEU A 694 17.73 -12.24 1.81
N VAL A 695 16.97 -12.50 0.75
CA VAL A 695 17.53 -12.90 -0.55
C VAL A 695 17.96 -11.64 -1.31
N PRO A 696 19.20 -11.56 -1.83
CA PRO A 696 19.75 -10.33 -2.41
C PRO A 696 19.25 -10.02 -3.83
N GLY A 697 18.01 -10.34 -4.15
CA GLY A 697 17.32 -9.90 -5.36
C GLY A 697 16.88 -8.45 -5.24
N ILE A 698 16.93 -7.72 -6.35
CA ILE A 698 16.51 -6.32 -6.38
C ILE A 698 14.98 -6.26 -6.48
N ARG A 699 14.36 -5.54 -5.57
CA ARG A 699 12.91 -5.40 -5.50
C ARG A 699 12.52 -3.92 -5.47
N PHE A 700 11.49 -3.54 -6.20
CA PHE A 700 11.03 -2.16 -6.22
C PHE A 700 9.49 -2.04 -6.08
N THR A 701 9.03 -0.84 -5.75
CA THR A 701 7.63 -0.42 -5.85
C THR A 701 7.48 0.51 -7.04
N GLU A 702 6.38 0.45 -7.79
CA GLU A 702 6.15 1.35 -8.92
C GLU A 702 5.63 2.70 -8.48
N MET A 703 6.21 3.77 -8.99
CA MET A 703 5.69 5.12 -9.00
C MET A 703 4.84 5.39 -10.24
N GLU A 704 5.26 4.88 -11.37
CA GLU A 704 4.65 4.83 -12.71
C GLU A 704 3.62 5.93 -13.01
N ASN A 705 2.35 5.61 -12.83
CA ASN A 705 1.19 6.46 -13.11
C ASN A 705 0.50 6.94 -11.84
N ASN A 706 1.10 6.75 -10.68
CA ASN A 706 0.52 7.22 -9.43
C ASN A 706 0.35 8.73 -9.47
N ASN A 707 -0.65 9.22 -8.74
CA ASN A 707 -1.05 10.64 -8.71
C ASN A 707 -0.01 11.54 -8.07
N VAL A 708 1.12 11.62 -8.70
CA VAL A 708 2.19 12.56 -8.35
C VAL A 708 2.18 13.82 -9.21
N THR A 709 1.26 13.94 -10.18
CA THR A 709 1.28 15.04 -11.18
C THR A 709 1.32 16.41 -10.52
N ASP A 710 0.50 16.62 -9.49
CA ASP A 710 0.47 17.91 -8.81
C ASP A 710 1.74 18.14 -7.99
N ALA A 711 2.28 17.09 -7.33
CA ALA A 711 3.55 17.17 -6.63
C ALA A 711 4.71 17.46 -7.60
N LEU A 712 4.69 16.83 -8.79
CA LEU A 712 5.70 17.05 -9.83
C LEU A 712 5.64 18.47 -10.43
N LYS A 713 4.45 19.07 -10.50
CA LYS A 713 4.22 20.41 -11.07
C LYS A 713 4.19 21.51 -10.02
N SER A 714 4.24 21.19 -8.74
CA SER A 714 4.23 22.17 -7.66
C SER A 714 5.38 23.17 -7.80
N LYS A 715 5.12 24.42 -7.44
CA LYS A 715 6.17 25.46 -7.23
C LYS A 715 6.81 25.33 -5.86
N ASP A 716 6.08 24.74 -4.91
CA ASP A 716 6.52 24.52 -3.55
C ASP A 716 7.04 23.09 -3.37
N GLU A 717 7.81 22.90 -2.31
CA GLU A 717 8.28 21.58 -1.90
C GLU A 717 7.09 20.60 -1.78
N PRO A 718 7.12 19.43 -2.46
CA PRO A 718 5.98 18.53 -2.46
C PRO A 718 5.75 17.94 -1.05
N SER A 719 4.49 17.83 -0.67
CA SER A 719 4.10 17.07 0.52
C SER A 719 4.53 15.61 0.41
N ASP A 720 4.74 14.94 1.54
CA ASP A 720 5.11 13.54 1.59
C ASP A 720 4.02 12.70 0.90
N PHE A 721 4.45 11.84 -0.04
CA PHE A 721 3.57 11.01 -0.82
C PHE A 721 3.59 9.55 -0.37
N LEU A 722 2.43 8.93 -0.29
CA LEU A 722 2.14 7.71 0.45
C LEU A 722 2.76 6.40 -0.03
N TYR A 723 2.88 6.25 -1.35
CA TYR A 723 3.07 4.93 -1.94
C TYR A 723 4.48 4.36 -1.80
N GLN A 724 5.48 5.21 -1.66
CA GLN A 724 6.88 4.81 -1.72
C GLN A 724 7.42 4.23 -0.41
N ALA A 725 6.74 4.47 0.70
CA ALA A 725 7.15 3.96 2.02
C ALA A 725 7.27 2.43 2.10
N HIS A 726 6.62 1.68 1.19
CA HIS A 726 6.69 0.22 1.16
C HIS A 726 8.12 -0.32 1.00
N GLY A 727 8.97 0.37 0.26
CA GLY A 727 10.35 -0.06 0.01
C GLY A 727 11.34 0.15 1.16
N GLN A 728 10.98 0.93 2.20
CA GLN A 728 11.94 1.37 3.23
C GLN A 728 12.61 0.23 4.00
N LEU A 729 11.90 -0.87 4.21
CA LEU A 729 12.42 -2.05 4.90
C LEU A 729 13.00 -3.12 3.97
N SER A 730 13.02 -2.90 2.67
CA SER A 730 13.69 -3.78 1.71
C SER A 730 15.21 -3.72 1.88
N SER A 731 15.92 -4.80 1.55
CA SER A 731 17.38 -4.77 1.42
C SER A 731 17.82 -3.85 0.27
N THR A 732 16.97 -3.70 -0.74
CA THR A 732 17.15 -2.81 -1.90
C THR A 732 16.03 -1.78 -1.95
N PRO A 733 16.05 -0.73 -1.11
CA PRO A 733 15.00 0.28 -1.05
C PRO A 733 14.96 1.09 -2.34
N SER A 734 14.11 0.68 -3.27
CA SER A 734 14.03 1.30 -4.61
C SER A 734 12.59 1.41 -5.12
N THR A 735 12.40 2.31 -6.07
CA THR A 735 11.13 2.55 -6.76
C THR A 735 11.36 2.68 -8.26
N LEU A 736 10.45 2.11 -9.05
CA LEU A 736 10.41 2.36 -10.48
C LEU A 736 9.69 3.69 -10.73
N GLY A 737 10.33 4.57 -11.48
CA GLY A 737 9.95 5.95 -11.67
C GLY A 737 8.68 6.18 -12.49
N ILE A 738 8.46 7.45 -12.79
CA ILE A 738 7.30 7.90 -13.56
C ILE A 738 7.44 7.65 -15.05
N ARG A 739 6.31 7.75 -15.76
CA ARG A 739 6.25 7.93 -17.22
C ARG A 739 6.01 9.42 -17.51
N PRO A 740 7.03 10.24 -17.84
CA PRO A 740 6.86 11.69 -17.95
C PRO A 740 5.78 12.11 -18.95
N HIS A 741 5.58 11.35 -20.03
CA HIS A 741 4.56 11.63 -21.06
C HIS A 741 3.11 11.55 -20.55
N ILE A 742 2.88 10.88 -19.43
CA ILE A 742 1.54 10.82 -18.79
C ILE A 742 1.26 12.10 -18.01
N HIS A 743 2.32 12.69 -17.44
CA HIS A 743 2.21 13.88 -16.61
C HIS A 743 2.28 15.18 -17.42
N SER A 744 2.96 15.15 -18.59
CA SER A 744 2.99 16.27 -19.52
C SER A 744 3.18 15.79 -20.96
N ALA A 745 2.40 16.36 -21.89
CA ALA A 745 2.63 16.19 -23.33
C ALA A 745 3.87 16.96 -23.83
N ASN A 746 4.34 17.96 -23.07
CA ASN A 746 5.47 18.79 -23.43
C ASN A 746 6.79 18.09 -23.06
N ARG A 747 7.51 17.61 -24.06
CA ARG A 747 8.82 16.94 -23.88
C ARG A 747 9.87 17.81 -23.17
N LYS A 748 9.78 19.13 -23.29
CA LYS A 748 10.67 20.08 -22.60
C LYS A 748 10.59 20.02 -21.08
N GLU A 749 9.46 19.52 -20.54
CA GLU A 749 9.25 19.38 -19.10
C GLU A 749 9.72 18.03 -18.52
N TRP A 750 10.07 17.07 -19.37
CA TRP A 750 10.31 15.70 -18.91
C TRP A 750 11.54 15.57 -18.00
N GLY A 751 12.60 16.36 -18.27
CA GLY A 751 13.77 16.39 -17.38
C GLY A 751 13.41 16.88 -15.98
N LYS A 752 12.69 18.00 -15.92
CA LYS A 752 12.18 18.57 -14.67
C LYS A 752 11.28 17.61 -13.91
N LEU A 753 10.32 16.99 -14.60
CA LEU A 753 9.41 16.02 -13.98
C LEU A 753 10.16 14.80 -13.44
N THR A 754 11.16 14.32 -14.19
CA THR A 754 11.99 13.19 -13.77
C THR A 754 12.84 13.54 -12.55
N ASN A 755 13.51 14.70 -12.54
CA ASN A 755 14.30 15.15 -11.38
C ASN A 755 13.42 15.30 -10.13
N ARG A 756 12.23 15.86 -10.25
CA ARG A 756 11.28 16.00 -9.15
C ARG A 756 10.77 14.65 -8.65
N ALA A 757 10.54 13.69 -9.54
CA ALA A 757 10.19 12.33 -9.14
C ALA A 757 11.32 11.64 -8.35
N ILE A 758 12.58 11.87 -8.73
CA ILE A 758 13.75 11.42 -7.98
C ILE A 758 13.76 12.03 -6.57
N ILE A 759 13.49 13.33 -6.45
CA ILE A 759 13.41 14.02 -5.16
C ILE A 759 12.31 13.41 -4.28
N ILE A 760 11.14 13.13 -4.84
CA ILE A 760 10.05 12.45 -4.12
C ILE A 760 10.51 11.06 -3.64
N ALA A 761 11.19 10.28 -4.47
CA ALA A 761 11.74 8.99 -4.06
C ALA A 761 12.75 9.14 -2.90
N LEU A 762 13.68 10.07 -2.99
CA LEU A 762 14.66 10.36 -1.94
C LEU A 762 14.00 10.82 -0.62
N ARG A 763 12.87 11.54 -0.67
CA ARG A 763 12.11 11.93 0.54
C ARG A 763 11.61 10.73 1.34
N HIS A 764 11.44 9.60 0.67
CA HIS A 764 11.09 8.32 1.29
C HIS A 764 12.31 7.41 1.53
N GLY A 765 13.52 7.88 1.24
CA GLY A 765 14.75 7.09 1.36
C GLY A 765 14.86 5.99 0.30
N LEU A 766 14.34 6.22 -0.91
CA LEU A 766 14.32 5.24 -1.99
C LEU A 766 15.22 5.64 -3.15
N VAL A 767 15.93 4.67 -3.67
CA VAL A 767 16.68 4.76 -4.93
C VAL A 767 15.69 4.73 -6.09
N TYR A 768 15.96 5.51 -7.14
CA TYR A 768 15.07 5.68 -8.28
C TYR A 768 15.52 4.88 -9.49
N TYR A 769 14.61 4.11 -10.07
CA TYR A 769 14.78 3.48 -11.38
C TYR A 769 13.98 4.20 -12.44
N ASN A 770 14.54 4.30 -13.64
CA ASN A 770 13.91 5.05 -14.71
C ASN A 770 12.91 4.20 -15.50
N TYR A 771 11.80 4.81 -15.90
CA TYR A 771 10.84 4.20 -16.82
C TYR A 771 11.31 4.39 -18.28
N ASN A 772 10.62 3.78 -19.24
CA ASN A 772 11.06 3.58 -20.63
C ASN A 772 11.32 4.82 -21.49
N ILE A 773 11.04 6.03 -21.02
CA ILE A 773 11.08 7.23 -21.85
C ILE A 773 12.34 8.03 -21.55
N GLY A 774 13.06 8.36 -22.63
CA GLY A 774 14.22 9.22 -22.58
C GLY A 774 13.86 10.67 -22.27
N VAL A 775 14.69 11.34 -21.50
CA VAL A 775 14.69 12.79 -21.37
C VAL A 775 15.36 13.39 -22.60
N ASP A 776 14.80 14.46 -23.13
CA ASP A 776 15.43 15.23 -24.20
C ASP A 776 16.53 16.11 -23.59
N GLU A 777 17.79 15.74 -23.82
CA GLU A 777 18.97 16.39 -23.22
C GLU A 777 19.10 17.87 -23.56
N ARG A 778 18.42 18.35 -24.61
CA ARG A 778 18.40 19.79 -24.96
C ARG A 778 17.62 20.64 -23.94
N TYR A 779 16.71 20.02 -23.20
CA TYR A 779 15.79 20.70 -22.29
C TYR A 779 15.88 20.22 -20.83
N GLY A 780 16.62 19.15 -20.57
CA GLY A 780 16.81 18.63 -19.23
C GLY A 780 17.71 17.43 -19.19
N GLY A 781 18.18 17.06 -18.02
CA GLY A 781 19.04 15.92 -17.76
C GLY A 781 18.36 14.83 -16.94
N TYR A 782 19.09 13.76 -16.73
CA TYR A 782 18.68 12.66 -15.84
C TYR A 782 18.96 12.95 -14.35
N GLY A 783 19.50 14.15 -14.03
CA GLY A 783 19.80 14.56 -12.68
C GLY A 783 20.79 13.63 -11.99
N ILE A 784 20.59 13.46 -10.70
CA ILE A 784 21.43 12.60 -9.85
C ILE A 784 21.45 11.12 -10.28
N LEU A 785 20.52 10.68 -11.15
CA LEU A 785 20.44 9.29 -11.61
C LEU A 785 21.74 8.82 -12.27
N ASP A 786 22.46 9.70 -12.97
CA ASP A 786 23.77 9.42 -13.57
C ASP A 786 24.83 8.99 -12.54
N LYS A 787 24.70 9.43 -11.31
CA LYS A 787 25.65 9.20 -10.22
C LYS A 787 25.05 8.38 -9.07
N MET A 788 23.85 7.83 -9.27
CA MET A 788 23.13 7.11 -8.21
C MET A 788 23.70 5.73 -7.91
N PHE A 789 24.41 5.11 -8.85
CA PHE A 789 24.86 3.71 -8.79
C PHE A 789 26.36 3.54 -8.97
N PRO A 790 26.97 2.42 -8.45
CA PRO A 790 26.37 1.44 -7.56
C PRO A 790 26.12 2.02 -6.16
N ILE A 791 25.14 1.48 -5.43
CA ILE A 791 24.87 1.91 -4.06
C ILE A 791 24.47 0.74 -3.16
N THR A 792 25.08 0.66 -1.98
CA THR A 792 24.65 -0.21 -0.89
C THR A 792 24.04 0.68 0.21
N PRO A 793 22.71 0.82 0.29
CA PRO A 793 22.08 1.73 1.24
C PRO A 793 22.31 1.32 2.69
N VAL A 794 22.91 2.20 3.49
CA VAL A 794 23.23 1.99 4.91
C VAL A 794 22.30 2.79 5.81
N GLU A 795 22.02 4.04 5.45
CA GLU A 795 21.14 4.92 6.20
C GLU A 795 20.18 5.60 5.23
N LEU A 796 18.89 5.56 5.57
CA LEU A 796 17.81 6.25 4.85
C LEU A 796 17.42 7.49 5.66
N GLY A 797 17.11 8.59 4.96
CA GLY A 797 16.61 9.80 5.59
C GLY A 797 15.60 10.53 4.73
N LYS A 798 14.92 11.50 5.31
CA LYS A 798 14.01 12.35 4.54
C LYS A 798 14.81 13.21 3.57
N GLY A 799 14.82 12.83 2.31
CA GLY A 799 15.51 13.51 1.22
C GLY A 799 16.97 13.09 1.02
N PHE A 800 17.44 12.03 1.66
CA PHE A 800 18.79 11.53 1.42
C PHE A 800 18.96 10.02 1.66
N ILE A 801 19.98 9.45 1.06
CA ILE A 801 20.44 8.08 1.30
C ILE A 801 21.97 8.11 1.48
N ILE A 802 22.45 7.52 2.57
CA ILE A 802 23.89 7.24 2.75
C ILE A 802 24.13 5.79 2.36
N GLY A 803 24.94 5.58 1.33
CA GLY A 803 25.43 4.27 0.94
C GLY A 803 26.91 4.08 1.27
N LYS A 804 27.41 2.87 1.07
CA LYS A 804 28.84 2.55 1.26
C LYS A 804 29.72 3.27 0.23
N GLU A 805 29.22 3.47 -0.98
CA GLU A 805 29.92 3.99 -2.15
C GLU A 805 29.64 5.49 -2.39
N ARG A 806 28.51 5.99 -1.93
CA ARG A 806 28.05 7.37 -2.19
C ARG A 806 26.95 7.84 -1.26
N ILE A 807 26.78 9.16 -1.25
CA ILE A 807 25.64 9.83 -0.63
C ILE A 807 24.80 10.46 -1.74
N LEU A 808 23.48 10.28 -1.66
CA LEU A 808 22.49 10.92 -2.51
C LEU A 808 21.67 11.87 -1.65
N THR A 809 21.52 13.12 -2.05
CA THR A 809 20.76 14.09 -1.27
C THR A 809 19.98 15.09 -2.13
N ALA A 810 18.77 15.40 -1.69
CA ALA A 810 17.91 16.49 -2.13
C ALA A 810 17.64 17.49 -1.01
N VAL A 811 18.48 17.48 0.03
CA VAL A 811 18.40 18.42 1.16
C VAL A 811 19.79 18.96 1.53
N SER A 812 19.84 20.22 1.96
CA SER A 812 21.04 20.81 2.54
C SER A 812 21.32 20.18 3.89
N ARG A 813 22.52 19.59 4.05
CA ARG A 813 22.89 18.88 5.28
C ARG A 813 24.39 18.67 5.39
N THR A 814 24.86 18.54 6.63
CA THR A 814 26.21 18.05 6.93
C THR A 814 26.18 16.54 7.13
N PHE A 815 27.01 15.83 6.37
CA PHE A 815 27.21 14.38 6.48
C PHE A 815 28.59 14.11 7.09
N VAL A 816 28.67 13.15 8.01
CA VAL A 816 29.94 12.68 8.60
C VAL A 816 30.32 11.37 7.93
N ILE A 817 31.51 11.33 7.33
CA ILE A 817 32.01 10.20 6.54
C ILE A 817 33.43 9.84 6.98
N ASN A 818 33.83 8.59 6.77
CA ASN A 818 35.13 8.08 7.21
C ASN A 818 36.26 8.30 6.19
N LYS A 819 35.95 8.77 4.99
CA LYS A 819 36.89 9.01 3.90
C LYS A 819 36.62 10.37 3.27
N ALA A 820 37.63 11.01 2.71
CA ALA A 820 37.42 12.20 1.90
C ALA A 820 36.58 11.87 0.68
N PRO A 821 35.66 12.76 0.27
CA PRO A 821 34.88 12.52 -0.96
C PRO A 821 35.80 12.58 -2.18
N LYS A 822 35.63 11.65 -3.12
CA LYS A 822 36.35 11.64 -4.40
C LYS A 822 35.82 12.67 -5.38
N ALA A 823 34.49 12.89 -5.36
CA ALA A 823 33.82 13.86 -6.23
C ALA A 823 32.48 14.26 -5.65
N VAL A 824 32.01 15.46 -6.03
CA VAL A 824 30.69 15.99 -5.65
C VAL A 824 30.01 16.52 -6.92
N TYR A 825 28.81 16.06 -7.21
CA TYR A 825 28.04 16.44 -8.37
C TYR A 825 26.71 17.05 -7.92
N ALA A 826 26.34 18.18 -8.49
CA ALA A 826 25.05 18.82 -8.20
C ALA A 826 24.24 19.03 -9.50
N TYR A 827 22.92 19.04 -9.35
CA TYR A 827 21.98 19.17 -10.44
C TYR A 827 20.87 20.17 -10.09
N ASP A 828 20.41 20.91 -11.11
CA ASP A 828 19.31 21.88 -10.98
C ASP A 828 17.92 21.21 -11.09
N ASP A 829 16.86 22.03 -11.06
CA ASP A 829 15.45 21.58 -11.18
C ASP A 829 15.16 20.83 -12.51
N ASN A 830 15.91 21.11 -13.56
CA ASN A 830 15.76 20.41 -14.83
C ASN A 830 16.61 19.15 -14.94
N GLY A 831 17.34 18.81 -13.89
CA GLY A 831 18.27 17.67 -13.86
C GLY A 831 19.56 17.93 -14.61
N MET A 832 19.90 19.19 -14.92
CA MET A 832 21.13 19.57 -15.58
C MET A 832 22.26 19.73 -14.57
N PRO A 833 23.52 19.34 -14.93
CA PRO A 833 24.67 19.54 -14.06
C PRO A 833 24.90 21.02 -13.72
N LYS A 834 25.21 21.29 -12.46
CA LYS A 834 25.60 22.63 -11.96
C LYS A 834 26.79 22.54 -11.04
N LYS A 835 27.41 23.69 -10.74
CA LYS A 835 28.50 23.77 -9.75
C LYS A 835 27.97 23.37 -8.37
N ALA A 836 28.61 22.38 -7.73
CA ALA A 836 28.27 21.97 -6.38
C ALA A 836 28.72 23.01 -5.36
N ASN A 837 27.87 23.32 -4.37
CA ASN A 837 28.19 24.17 -3.26
C ASN A 837 28.36 23.31 -2.01
N TYR A 838 29.61 23.11 -1.59
CA TYR A 838 29.95 22.27 -0.47
C TYR A 838 31.27 22.69 0.20
N THR A 839 31.41 22.29 1.46
CA THR A 839 32.69 22.40 2.21
C THR A 839 33.02 21.05 2.83
N VAL A 840 34.30 20.73 2.92
CA VAL A 840 34.81 19.52 3.57
C VAL A 840 35.75 19.91 4.68
N VAL A 841 35.49 19.39 5.88
CA VAL A 841 36.35 19.61 7.06
C VAL A 841 36.75 18.26 7.62
N LYS A 842 38.05 18.05 7.85
CA LYS A 842 38.56 16.86 8.54
C LYS A 842 38.60 17.13 10.02
N ASP A 843 38.03 16.29 10.86
CA ASP A 843 38.10 16.40 12.31
C ASP A 843 39.43 15.83 12.86
N GLY A 844 39.75 16.12 14.14
CA GLY A 844 40.96 15.60 14.80
C GLY A 844 40.95 14.06 15.00
N LYS A 845 39.84 13.36 14.69
CA LYS A 845 39.72 11.90 14.76
C LYS A 845 39.79 11.23 13.40
N GLY A 846 40.14 11.97 12.36
CA GLY A 846 40.29 11.44 10.99
C GLY A 846 38.98 11.29 10.21
N LYS A 847 37.83 11.70 10.73
CA LYS A 847 36.55 11.75 10.03
C LYS A 847 36.42 13.03 9.21
N PHE A 848 35.64 12.99 8.20
CA PHE A 848 35.33 14.12 7.33
C PHE A 848 33.88 14.55 7.50
N SER A 849 33.64 15.83 7.70
CA SER A 849 32.32 16.45 7.65
C SER A 849 32.19 17.15 6.31
N ILE A 850 31.27 16.68 5.48
CA ILE A 850 30.90 17.32 4.21
C ILE A 850 29.59 18.07 4.40
N ASN A 851 29.62 19.38 4.27
CA ASN A 851 28.42 20.23 4.32
C ASN A 851 27.97 20.54 2.90
N ILE A 852 26.81 20.03 2.51
CA ILE A 852 26.18 20.27 1.22
C ILE A 852 25.16 21.40 1.38
N LYS A 853 25.22 22.39 0.50
CA LYS A 853 24.26 23.48 0.42
C LYS A 853 23.54 23.43 -0.94
N LEU A 854 22.25 23.24 -0.93
CA LEU A 854 21.35 23.37 -2.08
C LEU A 854 20.67 24.75 -1.99
N ASN A 855 20.47 25.39 -3.13
CA ASN A 855 19.86 26.74 -3.17
C ASN A 855 18.33 26.64 -3.02
N ASP A 856 17.74 25.50 -3.47
CA ASP A 856 16.32 25.27 -3.44
C ASP A 856 16.00 23.78 -3.24
N TRP A 857 14.75 23.45 -2.87
CA TRP A 857 14.23 22.10 -2.61
C TRP A 857 14.27 21.19 -3.85
N ASN A 858 14.30 21.76 -5.05
CA ASN A 858 14.25 21.04 -6.34
C ASN A 858 15.62 20.68 -6.91
N GLU A 859 16.68 20.92 -6.15
CA GLU A 859 18.05 20.55 -6.48
C GLU A 859 18.47 19.22 -5.85
N THR A 860 19.44 18.56 -6.48
CA THR A 860 19.98 17.30 -5.97
C THR A 860 21.50 17.29 -6.00
N CYS A 861 22.13 16.47 -5.15
CA CYS A 861 23.56 16.31 -5.08
C CYS A 861 23.96 14.85 -4.82
N ALA A 862 25.01 14.39 -5.50
CA ALA A 862 25.66 13.10 -5.25
C ALA A 862 27.11 13.30 -4.80
N VAL A 863 27.47 12.65 -3.70
CA VAL A 863 28.84 12.61 -3.18
C VAL A 863 29.39 11.21 -3.41
N ILE A 864 30.48 11.09 -4.13
CA ILE A 864 31.19 9.80 -4.35
C ILE A 864 32.23 9.63 -3.24
N LEU A 865 32.16 8.48 -2.55
CA LEU A 865 33.01 8.16 -1.39
C LEU A 865 34.27 7.35 -1.74
#